data_d3bfa58f0143d322f367d9a792caf30f
#
_entry.id   d3bfa58f0143d322f367d9a792caf30f
#
_cell.length_a   1.000
_cell.length_b   1.000
_cell.length_c   1.000
_cell.angle_alpha   90.00
_cell.angle_beta   90.00
_cell.angle_gamma   90.00
#
_symmetry.space_group_name_H-M   'P 1'
#
loop_
_entity.id
_entity.type
_entity.pdbx_description
1 polymer ?
#
loop_
_entity_poly.entity_id
_entity_poly.type
_entity_poly.pdbx_seq_one_letter_code
_entity_poly.pdbx_strand_id
1 'polypeptide(L)'
;MDDWKEDDWWSQSLKKNTAHRQAAHRKFNGLPVEPSLCDVCKSIDFGYLFFGDPATGYRRDRRETLSLGSLPSVSQRASDGCPFCRDIAIPTAQTLLERLRLSGKTVIPDRVSVQFSVNDIRLSRDVPRLHRSNGLYMGVALHRQSVGCDASTVEDEKDIEPPICLMDHELSTYRELKPLVELEDCKKWLQGCCDQHDRCNQIQEPRFDNPRFKLIDVQRRRIVQTGSQQEPRYATLSYVWGPVTDMWTLTDRMEWMEDGEGMRYCVLPDKLPQTIEDAIRVTHGLDLPYLWVDAVCIIQNDADDKQAQIGAMYHIYAEAHVNIVAASGENAHSGLPGVSLPRPLPGSKSVPIRQGVSVGIPQPPLTKHLQDSKWRTRAWTYQELILSRRSLFFTERETFWYCGFSLHKESAVYGGEGEEDYGWGDGDADLIGNASVMKAKMDREPEMLGKMYVAAVEEYTVRQLSYQSDGLNAFYGMSTYFSRLFQCEMIYGCPKRMLVECLKWSSPLLGPDCWPERRQLDGGPLFPSWAWVAWKCAVNVELRSSYFWNSQIKILEPSCFTPIPYTPALRQEFAVERVDNQEHLGGILPVVTKMGRCQLVGLDLQGFADIYTLDGSYMGDCDVRGCLELEEDQRLDAHVIQLMMRHRKGQASHCSAMVVRLHAWPPGSGMAEELAEQALTATSFPATARQMYTAEHEPQHKEPPCPPGLAISDSVRGIGPGQFVLATRLGTARLEAAVWERADLADTVVFLG
;
A
#
# COMPACT_ATOMS: atom_id res chain seq x y z
N MET A 1 -11.74 8.24 39.41
CA MET A 1 -12.63 7.17 39.90
C MET A 1 -14.03 7.55 39.47
N ASP A 2 -14.36 7.34 38.22
CA ASP A 2 -15.73 7.43 37.71
C ASP A 2 -15.97 6.15 36.92
N ASP A 3 -16.83 5.30 37.51
CA ASP A 3 -17.30 4.05 36.90
C ASP A 3 -17.98 4.34 35.57
N TRP A 4 -17.34 4.04 34.50
CA TRP A 4 -17.95 4.00 33.17
C TRP A 4 -18.89 2.81 33.14
N LYS A 5 -20.18 3.10 33.11
CA LYS A 5 -21.26 2.14 32.86
C LYS A 5 -21.26 1.69 31.40
N GLU A 6 -20.20 0.99 30.95
CA GLU A 6 -20.12 0.40 29.62
C GLU A 6 -21.21 -0.67 29.39
N ASP A 7 -21.63 -1.37 30.43
CA ASP A 7 -22.62 -2.44 30.34
C ASP A 7 -24.03 -1.96 29.93
N ASP A 8 -24.38 -0.73 30.19
CA ASP A 8 -25.74 -0.22 29.94
C ASP A 8 -25.93 0.22 28.47
N TRP A 9 -24.91 0.79 27.85
CA TRP A 9 -24.94 1.19 26.43
C TRP A 9 -24.96 -0.02 25.51
N TRP A 10 -24.13 -1.03 25.76
CA TRP A 10 -24.11 -2.29 25.02
C TRP A 10 -25.43 -3.02 25.09
N SER A 11 -26.04 -3.11 26.26
CA SER A 11 -27.33 -3.77 26.45
C SER A 11 -28.48 -3.03 25.77
N GLN A 12 -28.46 -1.70 25.71
CA GLN A 12 -29.46 -0.88 25.00
C GLN A 12 -29.29 -0.98 23.47
N SER A 13 -28.07 -0.89 22.94
CA SER A 13 -27.77 -1.07 21.53
C SER A 13 -28.14 -2.47 21.05
N LEU A 14 -27.84 -3.49 21.85
CA LEU A 14 -28.18 -4.89 21.54
C LEU A 14 -29.69 -5.10 21.49
N LYS A 15 -30.45 -4.53 22.44
CA LYS A 15 -31.93 -4.58 22.49
C LYS A 15 -32.55 -3.86 21.30
N LYS A 16 -32.03 -2.69 20.92
CA LYS A 16 -32.49 -1.93 19.75
C LYS A 16 -32.28 -2.71 18.46
N ASN A 17 -31.10 -3.32 18.28
CA ASN A 17 -30.80 -4.15 17.11
C ASN A 17 -31.65 -5.40 17.05
N THR A 18 -31.92 -6.05 18.18
CA THR A 18 -32.79 -7.23 18.27
C THR A 18 -34.21 -6.88 17.87
N ALA A 19 -34.77 -5.80 18.41
CA ALA A 19 -36.12 -5.35 18.08
C ALA A 19 -36.26 -5.01 16.58
N HIS A 20 -35.26 -4.35 15.99
CA HIS A 20 -35.24 -4.03 14.56
C HIS A 20 -35.22 -5.31 13.70
N ARG A 21 -34.39 -6.28 14.03
CA ARG A 21 -34.33 -7.58 13.34
C ARG A 21 -35.64 -8.35 13.43
N GLN A 22 -36.25 -8.38 14.59
CA GLN A 22 -37.55 -9.02 14.78
C GLN A 22 -38.64 -8.34 13.96
N ALA A 23 -38.63 -7.01 13.85
CA ALA A 23 -39.56 -6.28 13.03
C ALA A 23 -39.33 -6.56 11.53
N ALA A 24 -38.08 -6.57 11.08
CA ALA A 24 -37.71 -6.89 9.70
C ALA A 24 -38.10 -8.34 9.34
N HIS A 25 -37.84 -9.30 10.24
CA HIS A 25 -38.28 -10.69 10.06
C HIS A 25 -39.79 -10.81 9.89
N ARG A 26 -40.58 -10.18 10.76
CA ARG A 26 -42.05 -10.20 10.67
C ARG A 26 -42.54 -9.56 9.36
N LYS A 27 -41.98 -8.39 8.99
CA LYS A 27 -42.30 -7.70 7.73
C LYS A 27 -41.98 -8.61 6.53
N PHE A 28 -40.81 -9.19 6.49
CA PHE A 28 -40.36 -10.08 5.41
C PHE A 28 -41.27 -11.30 5.27
N ASN A 29 -41.56 -12.03 6.36
CA ASN A 29 -42.39 -13.26 6.32
C ASN A 29 -43.88 -12.98 6.05
N GLY A 30 -44.32 -11.75 6.25
CA GLY A 30 -45.67 -11.31 5.86
C GLY A 30 -45.86 -11.12 4.34
N LEU A 31 -44.78 -11.06 3.56
CA LEU A 31 -44.84 -10.88 2.12
C LEU A 31 -45.08 -12.19 1.40
N PRO A 32 -45.87 -12.22 0.31
CA PRO A 32 -46.06 -13.41 -0.53
C PRO A 32 -44.77 -13.96 -1.09
N VAL A 33 -44.60 -15.28 -1.10
CA VAL A 33 -43.44 -15.97 -1.73
C VAL A 33 -43.53 -15.84 -3.23
N GLU A 34 -42.37 -15.64 -3.88
CA GLU A 34 -42.31 -15.53 -5.34
C GLU A 34 -42.73 -16.84 -6.04
N PRO A 35 -43.76 -16.81 -6.89
CA PRO A 35 -44.31 -18.02 -7.50
C PRO A 35 -43.35 -18.75 -8.47
N SER A 36 -42.44 -18.01 -9.10
CA SER A 36 -41.47 -18.52 -10.09
C SER A 36 -40.36 -19.38 -9.50
N LEU A 37 -40.19 -19.41 -8.18
CA LEU A 37 -39.21 -20.27 -7.50
C LEU A 37 -39.69 -21.76 -7.55
N CYS A 38 -38.71 -22.69 -7.61
CA CYS A 38 -39.00 -24.12 -7.41
C CYS A 38 -39.35 -24.42 -5.95
N ASP A 39 -39.94 -25.58 -5.69
CA ASP A 39 -40.40 -25.95 -4.34
C ASP A 39 -39.27 -25.97 -3.29
N VAL A 40 -38.06 -26.37 -3.70
CA VAL A 40 -36.87 -26.30 -2.80
C VAL A 40 -36.58 -24.88 -2.42
N CYS A 41 -36.54 -23.95 -3.38
CA CYS A 41 -36.24 -22.53 -3.10
C CYS A 41 -37.38 -21.84 -2.34
N LYS A 42 -38.66 -22.24 -2.57
CA LYS A 42 -39.81 -21.76 -1.78
C LYS A 42 -39.76 -22.19 -0.31
N SER A 43 -39.19 -23.38 -0.04
CA SER A 43 -39.08 -23.94 1.31
C SER A 43 -37.94 -23.29 2.14
N ILE A 44 -37.09 -22.47 1.53
CA ILE A 44 -36.01 -21.77 2.25
C ILE A 44 -36.61 -20.69 3.15
N ASP A 45 -36.31 -20.77 4.43
CA ASP A 45 -36.65 -19.69 5.37
C ASP A 45 -35.61 -18.54 5.28
N PHE A 46 -35.71 -17.73 4.23
CA PHE A 46 -34.86 -16.56 4.06
C PHE A 46 -35.02 -15.56 5.20
N GLY A 47 -36.20 -15.49 5.85
CA GLY A 47 -36.44 -14.63 7.00
C GLY A 47 -35.52 -15.00 8.17
N TYR A 48 -35.47 -16.29 8.51
CA TYR A 48 -34.54 -16.81 9.52
C TYR A 48 -33.09 -16.60 9.12
N LEU A 49 -32.74 -16.88 7.86
CA LEU A 49 -31.38 -16.77 7.36
C LEU A 49 -30.86 -15.32 7.40
N PHE A 50 -31.67 -14.32 7.04
CA PHE A 50 -31.25 -12.93 7.04
C PHE A 50 -31.39 -12.23 8.41
N PHE A 51 -32.46 -12.53 9.14
CA PHE A 51 -32.81 -11.78 10.36
C PHE A 51 -32.68 -12.59 11.66
N GLY A 52 -32.51 -13.92 11.58
CA GLY A 52 -32.43 -14.81 12.75
C GLY A 52 -33.81 -15.23 13.27
N ASP A 53 -33.81 -15.89 14.44
CA ASP A 53 -35.02 -16.39 15.12
C ASP A 53 -35.97 -15.22 15.47
N PRO A 54 -37.27 -15.32 15.11
CA PRO A 54 -38.24 -14.26 15.36
C PRO A 54 -38.47 -13.96 16.85
N ALA A 55 -38.18 -14.91 17.75
CA ALA A 55 -38.32 -14.73 19.19
C ALA A 55 -37.10 -14.08 19.84
N THR A 56 -35.89 -14.40 19.38
CA THR A 56 -34.65 -13.98 20.00
C THR A 56 -33.86 -12.95 19.18
N GLY A 57 -34.13 -12.83 17.87
CA GLY A 57 -33.32 -12.02 16.93
C GLY A 57 -31.93 -12.59 16.68
N TYR A 58 -31.62 -13.79 17.19
CA TYR A 58 -30.33 -14.46 17.03
C TYR A 58 -30.48 -15.78 16.26
N ARG A 59 -29.46 -16.18 15.56
CA ARG A 59 -29.33 -17.50 14.97
C ARG A 59 -28.84 -18.49 16.03
N ARG A 60 -29.48 -19.66 16.14
CA ARG A 60 -29.19 -20.64 17.22
C ARG A 60 -27.89 -21.40 17.04
N ASP A 61 -27.43 -21.61 15.82
CA ASP A 61 -26.20 -22.37 15.57
C ASP A 61 -25.29 -21.68 14.56
N ARG A 62 -23.98 -21.76 14.80
CA ARG A 62 -22.93 -21.12 14.00
C ARG A 62 -22.59 -21.89 12.72
N ARG A 63 -23.20 -23.07 12.51
CA ARG A 63 -22.89 -23.99 11.39
C ARG A 63 -24.14 -24.57 10.72
N GLU A 64 -25.24 -23.86 10.74
CA GLU A 64 -26.40 -24.32 9.97
C GLU A 64 -26.08 -24.25 8.48
N THR A 65 -26.01 -25.42 7.85
CA THR A 65 -25.93 -25.57 6.38
C THR A 65 -27.27 -25.97 5.85
N LEU A 66 -27.79 -25.19 4.90
CA LEU A 66 -29.02 -25.54 4.19
C LEU A 66 -28.66 -26.08 2.80
N SER A 67 -28.96 -27.34 2.55
CA SER A 67 -28.65 -27.97 1.27
C SER A 67 -29.67 -27.63 0.20
N LEU A 68 -29.21 -27.16 -0.96
CA LEU A 68 -30.02 -27.04 -2.18
C LEU A 68 -30.04 -28.33 -2.99
N GLY A 69 -29.31 -29.37 -2.59
CA GLY A 69 -29.16 -30.63 -3.29
C GLY A 69 -27.89 -30.73 -4.13
N SER A 70 -27.75 -31.79 -4.91
CA SER A 70 -26.61 -31.99 -5.80
C SER A 70 -26.58 -30.96 -6.93
N LEU A 71 -25.39 -30.64 -7.44
CA LEU A 71 -25.23 -29.71 -8.56
C LEU A 71 -26.06 -30.09 -9.80
N PRO A 72 -26.15 -31.38 -10.23
CA PRO A 72 -27.07 -31.76 -11.29
C PRO A 72 -28.54 -31.47 -10.98
N SER A 73 -28.97 -31.70 -9.73
CA SER A 73 -30.35 -31.41 -9.31
C SER A 73 -30.65 -29.90 -9.32
N VAL A 74 -29.69 -29.07 -8.90
CA VAL A 74 -29.80 -27.58 -8.96
C VAL A 74 -29.83 -27.13 -10.43
N SER A 75 -28.98 -27.72 -11.29
CA SER A 75 -28.94 -27.42 -12.73
C SER A 75 -30.25 -27.78 -13.43
N GLN A 76 -30.88 -28.92 -13.07
CA GLN A 76 -32.20 -29.29 -13.61
C GLN A 76 -33.27 -28.26 -13.25
N ARG A 77 -33.35 -27.84 -11.97
CA ARG A 77 -34.32 -26.82 -11.54
C ARG A 77 -34.06 -25.45 -12.16
N ALA A 78 -32.79 -25.13 -12.46
CA ALA A 78 -32.43 -23.91 -13.21
C ALA A 78 -32.96 -23.97 -14.65
N SER A 79 -32.84 -25.14 -15.30
CA SER A 79 -33.36 -25.41 -16.64
C SER A 79 -34.90 -25.42 -16.66
N ASP A 80 -35.54 -25.90 -15.59
CA ASP A 80 -36.99 -25.88 -15.41
C ASP A 80 -37.55 -24.48 -15.10
N GLY A 81 -36.69 -23.44 -15.09
CA GLY A 81 -37.05 -22.02 -15.03
C GLY A 81 -36.95 -21.37 -13.66
N CYS A 82 -36.46 -22.07 -12.61
CA CYS A 82 -36.26 -21.43 -11.30
C CYS A 82 -35.19 -20.33 -11.37
N PRO A 83 -35.54 -19.04 -11.16
CA PRO A 83 -34.59 -17.94 -11.30
C PRO A 83 -33.49 -17.97 -10.24
N PHE A 84 -33.79 -18.42 -9.01
CA PHE A 84 -32.79 -18.54 -7.96
C PHE A 84 -31.72 -19.60 -8.26
N CYS A 85 -32.15 -20.78 -8.72
CA CYS A 85 -31.22 -21.82 -9.13
C CYS A 85 -30.37 -21.39 -10.31
N ARG A 86 -30.95 -20.72 -11.31
CA ARG A 86 -30.27 -20.29 -12.54
C ARG A 86 -29.32 -19.13 -12.36
N ASP A 87 -29.77 -18.10 -11.66
CA ASP A 87 -29.09 -16.81 -11.64
C ASP A 87 -28.23 -16.58 -10.36
N ILE A 88 -28.42 -17.39 -9.30
CA ILE A 88 -27.69 -17.32 -8.04
C ILE A 88 -26.91 -18.61 -7.76
N ALA A 89 -27.61 -19.76 -7.63
CA ALA A 89 -26.96 -20.96 -7.13
C ALA A 89 -25.95 -21.56 -8.10
N ILE A 90 -26.28 -21.66 -9.39
CA ILE A 90 -25.37 -22.21 -10.42
C ILE A 90 -24.14 -21.32 -10.65
N PRO A 91 -24.26 -19.99 -10.87
CA PRO A 91 -23.09 -19.13 -11.05
C PRO A 91 -22.13 -19.16 -9.86
N THR A 92 -22.65 -19.13 -8.63
CA THR A 92 -21.84 -19.22 -7.42
C THR A 92 -21.11 -20.56 -7.33
N ALA A 93 -21.83 -21.68 -7.58
CA ALA A 93 -21.21 -23.00 -7.58
C ALA A 93 -20.11 -23.14 -8.66
N GLN A 94 -20.34 -22.60 -9.86
CA GLN A 94 -19.36 -22.62 -10.95
C GLN A 94 -18.10 -21.82 -10.61
N THR A 95 -18.24 -20.66 -10.03
CA THR A 95 -17.11 -19.82 -9.59
C THR A 95 -16.25 -20.54 -8.56
N LEU A 96 -16.87 -21.18 -7.56
CA LEU A 96 -16.15 -21.95 -6.54
C LEU A 96 -15.46 -23.19 -7.12
N LEU A 97 -16.12 -23.89 -8.05
CA LEU A 97 -15.53 -25.05 -8.73
C LEU A 97 -14.34 -24.67 -9.59
N GLU A 98 -14.38 -23.56 -10.27
CA GLU A 98 -13.28 -23.07 -11.08
C GLU A 98 -12.05 -22.74 -10.21
N ARG A 99 -12.25 -22.11 -9.06
CA ARG A 99 -11.15 -21.87 -8.09
C ARG A 99 -10.52 -23.17 -7.60
N LEU A 100 -11.34 -24.15 -7.26
CA LEU A 100 -10.84 -25.47 -6.85
C LEU A 100 -10.00 -26.13 -7.95
N ARG A 101 -10.39 -25.97 -9.22
CA ARG A 101 -9.61 -26.46 -10.36
C ARG A 101 -8.28 -25.70 -10.49
N LEU A 102 -8.31 -24.38 -10.38
CA LEU A 102 -7.09 -23.53 -10.42
C LEU A 102 -6.12 -23.83 -9.28
N SER A 103 -6.63 -24.28 -8.12
CA SER A 103 -5.81 -24.76 -7.01
C SER A 103 -5.31 -26.23 -7.16
N GLY A 104 -5.46 -26.82 -8.36
CA GLY A 104 -4.99 -28.17 -8.67
C GLY A 104 -5.86 -29.31 -8.12
N LYS A 105 -7.06 -29.01 -7.60
CA LYS A 105 -7.97 -30.03 -7.07
C LYS A 105 -8.87 -30.62 -8.18
N THR A 106 -8.90 -31.94 -8.31
CA THR A 106 -9.81 -32.62 -9.22
C THR A 106 -11.20 -32.76 -8.58
N VAL A 107 -12.20 -32.17 -9.22
CA VAL A 107 -13.58 -32.19 -8.73
C VAL A 107 -14.48 -32.98 -9.68
N ILE A 108 -15.31 -33.91 -9.14
CA ILE A 108 -16.31 -34.65 -9.89
C ILE A 108 -17.66 -33.94 -9.74
N PRO A 109 -18.20 -33.28 -10.80
CA PRO A 109 -19.38 -32.43 -10.70
C PRO A 109 -20.63 -33.15 -10.12
N ASP A 110 -20.83 -34.41 -10.44
CA ASP A 110 -22.00 -35.22 -9.98
C ASP A 110 -22.00 -35.46 -8.46
N ARG A 111 -20.87 -35.27 -7.80
CA ARG A 111 -20.70 -35.47 -6.35
C ARG A 111 -20.65 -34.15 -5.56
N VAL A 112 -20.89 -33.04 -6.22
CA VAL A 112 -20.93 -31.72 -5.61
C VAL A 112 -22.34 -31.44 -5.09
N SER A 113 -22.46 -31.08 -3.83
CA SER A 113 -23.69 -30.51 -3.27
C SER A 113 -23.57 -29.00 -3.09
N VAL A 114 -24.62 -28.27 -3.43
CA VAL A 114 -24.74 -26.84 -3.28
C VAL A 114 -25.42 -26.55 -1.95
N GLN A 115 -24.75 -25.80 -1.07
CA GLN A 115 -25.23 -25.52 0.28
C GLN A 115 -25.10 -24.04 0.60
N PHE A 116 -26.03 -23.53 1.41
CA PHE A 116 -25.81 -22.28 2.13
C PHE A 116 -25.06 -22.56 3.44
N SER A 117 -24.02 -21.84 3.71
CA SER A 117 -23.42 -21.77 5.03
C SER A 117 -23.70 -20.41 5.66
N VAL A 118 -24.25 -20.43 6.85
CA VAL A 118 -24.43 -19.23 7.64
C VAL A 118 -23.18 -19.07 8.50
N ASN A 119 -22.21 -18.30 8.02
CA ASN A 119 -21.05 -17.98 8.83
C ASN A 119 -21.32 -16.67 9.60
N ASP A 120 -21.47 -16.77 10.93
CA ASP A 120 -21.33 -15.62 11.79
C ASP A 120 -19.85 -15.20 11.74
N ILE A 121 -19.57 -14.02 11.19
CA ILE A 121 -18.25 -13.40 11.33
C ILE A 121 -18.03 -13.21 12.82
N ARG A 122 -17.06 -13.93 13.39
CA ARG A 122 -16.63 -13.71 14.77
C ARG A 122 -16.07 -12.28 14.86
N LEU A 123 -16.78 -11.41 15.51
CA LEU A 123 -16.20 -10.19 16.04
C LEU A 123 -15.12 -10.62 17.06
N SER A 124 -13.87 -10.28 16.81
CA SER A 124 -12.88 -10.27 17.89
C SER A 124 -13.40 -9.33 18.98
N ARG A 125 -13.09 -9.61 20.25
CA ARG A 125 -13.54 -8.79 21.38
C ARG A 125 -13.10 -7.33 21.29
N ASP A 126 -12.18 -7.01 20.39
CA ASP A 126 -11.49 -5.73 20.30
C ASP A 126 -12.00 -4.82 19.15
N VAL A 127 -13.05 -5.22 18.42
CA VAL A 127 -13.65 -4.38 17.37
C VAL A 127 -15.09 -4.03 17.76
N PRO A 128 -15.32 -2.85 18.35
CA PRO A 128 -16.66 -2.34 18.51
C PRO A 128 -17.19 -1.90 17.13
N ARG A 129 -18.36 -2.40 16.75
CA ARG A 129 -19.17 -1.86 15.66
C ARG A 129 -18.81 -2.26 14.22
N LEU A 130 -18.97 -3.52 13.91
CA LEU A 130 -19.24 -3.89 12.52
C LEU A 130 -20.73 -3.88 12.29
N HIS A 131 -21.18 -3.02 11.37
CA HIS A 131 -22.46 -3.23 10.70
C HIS A 131 -22.43 -4.64 10.12
N ARG A 132 -23.21 -5.52 10.71
CA ARG A 132 -23.38 -6.87 10.19
C ARG A 132 -24.03 -6.72 8.84
N SER A 133 -23.27 -6.88 7.77
CA SER A 133 -23.88 -7.14 6.47
C SER A 133 -24.84 -8.30 6.67
N ASN A 134 -26.13 -8.11 6.43
CA ASN A 134 -27.12 -9.16 6.45
C ASN A 134 -26.91 -10.10 5.23
N GLY A 135 -25.65 -10.55 5.03
CA GLY A 135 -25.26 -11.42 3.94
C GLY A 135 -25.30 -12.88 4.36
N LEU A 136 -25.81 -13.71 3.48
CA LEU A 136 -25.69 -15.15 3.54
C LEU A 136 -24.53 -15.59 2.66
N TYR A 137 -23.66 -16.43 3.20
CA TYR A 137 -22.61 -17.02 2.41
C TYR A 137 -23.10 -18.32 1.78
N MET A 138 -22.96 -18.44 0.47
CA MET A 138 -23.25 -19.67 -0.24
C MET A 138 -21.94 -20.42 -0.50
N GLY A 139 -21.82 -21.62 0.03
CA GLY A 139 -20.69 -22.50 -0.16
C GLY A 139 -21.04 -23.70 -1.04
N VAL A 140 -20.02 -24.30 -1.62
CA VAL A 140 -20.12 -25.60 -2.26
C VAL A 140 -19.52 -26.63 -1.31
N ALA A 141 -20.35 -27.55 -0.79
CA ALA A 141 -19.82 -28.68 -0.03
C ALA A 141 -19.42 -29.78 -0.98
N LEU A 142 -18.20 -30.24 -0.89
CA LEU A 142 -17.69 -31.39 -1.61
C LEU A 142 -17.82 -32.63 -0.73
N HIS A 143 -18.44 -33.68 -1.24
CA HIS A 143 -18.46 -34.99 -0.56
C HIS A 143 -17.02 -35.52 -0.46
N ARG A 144 -16.61 -36.08 0.70
CA ARG A 144 -15.27 -36.63 0.96
C ARG A 144 -14.75 -37.59 -0.15
N GLN A 145 -15.61 -38.24 -0.89
CA GLN A 145 -15.23 -39.13 -2.01
C GLN A 145 -15.01 -38.41 -3.34
N SER A 146 -15.23 -37.11 -3.41
CA SER A 146 -15.11 -36.31 -4.65
C SER A 146 -13.75 -35.64 -4.83
N VAL A 147 -12.87 -35.66 -3.81
CA VAL A 147 -11.57 -35.01 -3.83
C VAL A 147 -10.50 -36.04 -3.51
N GLY A 148 -9.52 -36.17 -4.38
CA GLY A 148 -8.39 -37.10 -4.22
C GLY A 148 -7.34 -36.68 -3.18
N CYS A 149 -7.69 -35.85 -2.18
CA CYS A 149 -6.81 -35.38 -1.13
C CYS A 149 -7.53 -35.39 0.22
N ASP A 150 -6.77 -35.48 1.31
CA ASP A 150 -7.27 -35.47 2.69
C ASP A 150 -8.16 -34.24 2.98
N ALA A 151 -9.34 -34.52 3.47
CA ALA A 151 -10.39 -33.52 3.75
C ALA A 151 -10.07 -32.54 4.90
N SER A 152 -8.88 -32.62 5.49
CA SER A 152 -8.41 -31.73 6.55
C SER A 152 -8.00 -30.34 6.04
N THR A 153 -7.84 -30.15 4.72
CA THR A 153 -7.36 -28.91 4.12
C THR A 153 -8.47 -27.98 3.60
N VAL A 154 -9.74 -28.37 3.68
CA VAL A 154 -10.87 -27.54 3.22
C VAL A 154 -11.40 -26.60 4.30
N GLU A 155 -11.00 -26.78 5.57
CA GLU A 155 -11.47 -25.94 6.69
C GLU A 155 -10.71 -24.62 6.86
N ASP A 156 -9.56 -24.40 6.17
CA ASP A 156 -8.70 -23.24 6.36
C ASP A 156 -8.79 -22.15 5.27
N GLU A 157 -9.62 -22.33 4.24
CA GLU A 157 -9.81 -21.26 3.24
C GLU A 157 -10.71 -20.14 3.80
N LYS A 158 -10.10 -19.10 4.29
CA LYS A 158 -10.72 -17.82 4.74
C LYS A 158 -11.36 -17.02 3.60
N ASP A 159 -11.24 -17.45 2.36
CA ASP A 159 -11.81 -16.80 1.18
C ASP A 159 -13.18 -17.36 0.85
N ILE A 160 -14.12 -17.12 1.73
CA ILE A 160 -15.53 -17.46 1.50
C ILE A 160 -16.13 -16.40 0.58
N GLU A 161 -16.53 -16.82 -0.59
CA GLU A 161 -17.07 -16.03 -1.68
C GLU A 161 -18.44 -15.42 -1.46
N PRO A 162 -18.84 -14.50 -2.41
CA PRO A 162 -19.58 -13.32 -2.02
C PRO A 162 -20.84 -13.65 -1.29
N PRO A 163 -21.17 -12.88 -0.27
CA PRO A 163 -22.42 -13.07 0.45
C PRO A 163 -23.59 -12.83 -0.51
N ILE A 164 -24.66 -13.63 -0.37
CA ILE A 164 -25.95 -13.29 -0.97
C ILE A 164 -26.59 -12.25 -0.08
N CYS A 165 -26.99 -11.12 -0.64
CA CYS A 165 -27.59 -10.02 0.09
C CYS A 165 -29.04 -9.81 -0.34
N LEU A 166 -29.87 -9.33 0.57
CA LEU A 166 -31.16 -8.78 0.22
C LEU A 166 -30.95 -7.48 -0.57
N MET A 167 -31.71 -7.34 -1.66
CA MET A 167 -31.71 -6.17 -2.54
C MET A 167 -33.04 -5.43 -2.39
N ASP A 168 -33.39 -5.05 -1.18
CA ASP A 168 -34.58 -4.27 -0.88
C ASP A 168 -34.18 -3.06 -0.04
N HIS A 169 -34.48 -1.91 -0.54
CA HIS A 169 -34.17 -0.63 0.07
C HIS A 169 -34.82 -0.34 1.44
N GLU A 170 -35.88 -1.07 1.83
CA GLU A 170 -36.46 -0.93 3.17
C GLU A 170 -35.95 -1.99 4.19
N LEU A 171 -35.48 -3.15 3.71
CA LEU A 171 -35.06 -4.26 4.55
C LEU A 171 -33.56 -4.57 4.46
N SER A 172 -32.87 -3.93 3.52
CA SER A 172 -31.47 -4.19 3.22
C SER A 172 -30.67 -2.90 3.09
N THR A 173 -29.36 -3.02 3.28
CA THR A 173 -28.39 -1.97 2.99
C THR A 173 -27.86 -2.00 1.54
N TYR A 174 -28.37 -2.90 0.68
CA TYR A 174 -27.94 -3.04 -0.70
C TYR A 174 -29.01 -2.63 -1.70
N ARG A 175 -28.55 -2.01 -2.81
CA ARG A 175 -29.39 -1.63 -3.95
C ARG A 175 -28.78 -2.10 -5.27
N GLU A 176 -29.60 -2.21 -6.31
CA GLU A 176 -29.12 -2.46 -7.66
C GLU A 176 -28.34 -1.28 -8.22
N LEU A 177 -27.27 -1.59 -8.93
CA LEU A 177 -26.46 -0.59 -9.61
C LEU A 177 -27.16 -0.12 -10.90
N LYS A 178 -27.06 1.18 -11.16
CA LYS A 178 -27.50 1.77 -12.43
C LYS A 178 -26.38 1.74 -13.47
N PRO A 179 -26.71 1.69 -14.77
CA PRO A 179 -25.70 1.79 -15.83
C PRO A 179 -24.88 3.07 -15.79
N LEU A 180 -25.51 4.16 -15.36
CA LEU A 180 -24.88 5.48 -15.15
C LEU A 180 -24.80 5.77 -13.66
N VAL A 181 -23.69 6.42 -13.27
CA VAL A 181 -23.45 6.90 -11.91
C VAL A 181 -24.34 8.09 -11.61
N GLU A 182 -24.98 8.11 -10.44
CA GLU A 182 -25.67 9.28 -9.93
C GLU A 182 -24.67 10.19 -9.20
N LEU A 183 -24.15 11.20 -9.89
CA LEU A 183 -23.15 12.13 -9.32
C LEU A 183 -23.67 12.87 -8.07
N GLU A 184 -24.99 12.98 -7.92
CA GLU A 184 -25.60 13.54 -6.72
C GLU A 184 -25.32 12.69 -5.47
N ASP A 185 -25.21 11.36 -5.59
CA ASP A 185 -24.80 10.52 -4.47
C ASP A 185 -23.33 10.75 -4.10
N CYS A 186 -22.46 10.87 -5.10
CA CYS A 186 -21.05 11.22 -4.87
C CYS A 186 -20.90 12.58 -4.19
N LYS A 187 -21.73 13.56 -4.57
CA LYS A 187 -21.78 14.88 -3.93
C LYS A 187 -22.23 14.80 -2.48
N LYS A 188 -23.25 13.97 -2.17
CA LYS A 188 -23.68 13.73 -0.78
C LYS A 188 -22.59 13.12 0.07
N TRP A 189 -21.79 12.16 -0.46
CA TRP A 189 -20.66 11.59 0.26
C TRP A 189 -19.58 12.64 0.56
N LEU A 190 -19.24 13.48 -0.44
CA LEU A 190 -18.31 14.60 -0.23
C LEU A 190 -18.82 15.56 0.84
N GLN A 191 -20.09 15.97 0.76
CA GLN A 191 -20.73 16.87 1.72
C GLN A 191 -20.75 16.26 3.12
N GLY A 192 -21.21 15.02 3.26
CA GLY A 192 -21.23 14.30 4.53
C GLY A 192 -19.86 14.22 5.19
N CYS A 193 -18.82 13.93 4.40
CA CYS A 193 -17.45 13.96 4.92
C CYS A 193 -17.02 15.38 5.35
N CYS A 194 -17.38 16.42 4.60
CA CYS A 194 -17.06 17.80 4.96
C CYS A 194 -17.79 18.24 6.25
N ASP A 195 -19.00 17.75 6.47
CA ASP A 195 -19.82 18.14 7.62
C ASP A 195 -19.49 17.35 8.90
N GLN A 196 -19.02 16.08 8.76
CA GLN A 196 -18.88 15.17 9.89
C GLN A 196 -17.43 14.85 10.28
N HIS A 197 -16.46 15.04 9.38
CA HIS A 197 -15.08 14.61 9.61
C HIS A 197 -14.12 15.80 9.70
N ASP A 198 -13.99 16.40 10.89
CA ASP A 198 -13.07 17.53 11.13
C ASP A 198 -11.65 17.28 10.65
N ARG A 199 -11.12 16.07 10.85
CA ARG A 199 -9.76 15.70 10.42
C ARG A 199 -9.59 15.69 8.90
N CYS A 200 -10.63 15.33 8.14
CA CYS A 200 -10.61 15.41 6.68
C CYS A 200 -10.64 16.85 6.17
N ASN A 201 -11.11 17.81 6.99
CA ASN A 201 -11.16 19.23 6.66
C ASN A 201 -9.87 19.97 7.01
N GLN A 202 -9.07 19.43 7.93
CA GLN A 202 -7.80 20.03 8.31
C GLN A 202 -6.76 19.81 7.22
N ILE A 203 -6.31 20.89 6.61
CA ILE A 203 -5.09 20.91 5.81
C ILE A 203 -3.94 20.95 6.83
N GLN A 204 -3.20 19.84 6.94
CA GLN A 204 -2.20 19.66 7.99
C GLN A 204 -0.87 20.38 7.68
N GLU A 205 -0.83 21.13 6.57
CA GLU A 205 0.40 21.62 5.97
C GLU A 205 0.38 23.14 5.76
N PRO A 206 1.57 23.81 5.79
CA PRO A 206 1.68 25.13 5.26
C PRO A 206 1.17 25.14 3.82
N ARG A 207 0.42 26.15 3.47
CA ARG A 207 -0.13 26.30 2.12
C ARG A 207 0.95 26.17 1.06
N PHE A 208 0.57 25.51 0.00
CA PHE A 208 1.35 25.42 -1.20
C PHE A 208 1.38 26.77 -1.91
N ASP A 209 2.53 27.43 -1.86
CA ASP A 209 2.77 28.67 -2.60
C ASP A 209 3.57 28.35 -3.87
N ASN A 210 2.85 28.17 -4.98
CA ASN A 210 3.48 27.97 -6.28
C ASN A 210 2.88 28.93 -7.31
N PRO A 211 3.61 29.98 -7.71
CA PRO A 211 3.11 30.93 -8.70
C PRO A 211 2.89 30.29 -10.09
N ARG A 212 3.43 29.10 -10.34
CA ARG A 212 3.22 28.34 -11.59
C ARG A 212 2.08 27.33 -11.49
N PHE A 213 1.31 27.33 -10.39
CA PHE A 213 0.21 26.38 -10.21
C PHE A 213 -0.90 26.64 -11.21
N LYS A 214 -1.32 25.61 -11.93
CA LYS A 214 -2.31 25.67 -12.98
C LYS A 214 -3.45 24.69 -12.72
N LEU A 215 -4.67 25.10 -13.05
CA LEU A 215 -5.89 24.33 -12.87
C LEU A 215 -6.76 24.44 -14.12
N ILE A 216 -7.58 23.45 -14.37
CA ILE A 216 -8.66 23.49 -15.35
C ILE A 216 -9.87 24.16 -14.70
N ASP A 217 -10.32 25.29 -15.21
CA ASP A 217 -11.66 25.86 -14.95
C ASP A 217 -12.68 25.00 -15.72
N VAL A 218 -13.39 24.13 -14.98
CA VAL A 218 -14.27 23.11 -15.58
C VAL A 218 -15.49 23.73 -16.24
N GLN A 219 -15.92 24.92 -15.79
CA GLN A 219 -17.07 25.62 -16.34
C GLN A 219 -16.73 26.36 -17.64
N ARG A 220 -15.56 27.04 -17.66
CA ARG A 220 -15.13 27.83 -18.83
C ARG A 220 -14.27 27.05 -19.80
N ARG A 221 -13.91 25.78 -19.47
CA ARG A 221 -13.04 24.89 -20.27
C ARG A 221 -11.73 25.58 -20.66
N ARG A 222 -11.03 26.10 -19.71
CA ARG A 222 -9.73 26.76 -19.88
C ARG A 222 -8.77 26.39 -18.75
N ILE A 223 -7.49 26.40 -19.03
CA ILE A 223 -6.44 26.28 -18.01
C ILE A 223 -6.23 27.67 -17.44
N VAL A 224 -6.25 27.82 -16.11
CA VAL A 224 -5.98 29.06 -15.42
C VAL A 224 -4.72 28.93 -14.57
N GLN A 225 -3.91 29.98 -14.53
CA GLN A 225 -2.80 30.06 -13.61
C GLN A 225 -3.25 30.78 -12.35
N THR A 226 -3.40 30.04 -11.24
CA THR A 226 -3.85 30.60 -9.96
C THR A 226 -2.67 31.24 -9.25
N GLY A 227 -2.83 32.48 -8.81
CA GLY A 227 -1.79 33.15 -8.02
C GLY A 227 -1.75 32.63 -6.58
N SER A 228 -0.64 32.90 -5.90
CA SER A 228 -0.32 32.44 -4.52
C SER A 228 -1.35 32.86 -3.45
N GLN A 229 -2.23 33.78 -3.74
CA GLN A 229 -3.22 34.32 -2.76
C GLN A 229 -4.60 33.65 -2.83
N GLN A 230 -4.84 32.76 -3.79
CA GLN A 230 -6.15 32.09 -3.96
C GLN A 230 -6.13 30.72 -3.30
N GLU A 231 -7.22 30.38 -2.61
CA GLU A 231 -7.50 29.02 -2.10
C GLU A 231 -8.48 28.33 -3.04
N PRO A 232 -8.02 27.79 -4.18
CA PRO A 232 -8.95 27.17 -5.10
C PRO A 232 -9.48 25.86 -4.51
N ARG A 233 -10.80 25.69 -4.59
CA ARG A 233 -11.42 24.37 -4.33
C ARG A 233 -11.31 23.56 -5.60
N TYR A 234 -10.52 22.49 -5.60
CA TYR A 234 -10.27 21.68 -6.79
C TYR A 234 -10.30 20.18 -6.52
N ALA A 235 -10.59 19.42 -7.56
CA ALA A 235 -10.35 17.98 -7.60
C ALA A 235 -9.00 17.68 -8.27
N THR A 236 -8.42 16.52 -8.00
CA THR A 236 -7.30 15.95 -8.77
C THR A 236 -7.78 14.73 -9.55
N LEU A 237 -7.09 14.39 -10.64
CA LEU A 237 -7.31 13.16 -11.39
C LEU A 237 -6.08 12.25 -11.29
N SER A 238 -6.31 11.04 -10.81
CA SER A 238 -5.32 9.96 -10.78
C SER A 238 -5.74 8.87 -11.78
N TYR A 239 -4.91 8.63 -12.81
CA TYR A 239 -5.28 7.77 -13.93
C TYR A 239 -4.06 7.18 -14.64
N VAL A 240 -4.30 6.26 -15.56
CA VAL A 240 -3.27 5.70 -16.43
C VAL A 240 -3.20 6.50 -17.73
N TRP A 241 -2.03 7.06 -18.03
CA TRP A 241 -1.84 7.83 -19.27
C TRP A 241 -1.97 6.97 -20.53
N GLY A 242 -1.36 5.79 -20.53
CA GLY A 242 -1.16 4.98 -21.73
C GLY A 242 0.02 5.49 -22.57
N PRO A 243 0.06 5.17 -23.88
CA PRO A 243 1.10 5.66 -24.78
C PRO A 243 1.04 7.19 -24.92
N VAL A 244 2.17 7.87 -24.69
CA VAL A 244 2.26 9.35 -24.68
C VAL A 244 1.94 9.97 -26.05
N THR A 245 2.12 9.22 -27.14
CA THR A 245 1.88 9.67 -28.51
C THR A 245 0.43 10.06 -28.81
N ASP A 246 -0.51 9.50 -28.03
CA ASP A 246 -1.95 9.65 -28.28
C ASP A 246 -2.63 10.64 -27.32
N MET A 247 -1.84 11.33 -26.47
CA MET A 247 -2.37 12.20 -25.43
C MET A 247 -2.08 13.67 -25.68
N TRP A 248 -3.11 14.50 -25.57
CA TRP A 248 -2.93 15.94 -25.55
C TRP A 248 -2.28 16.37 -24.23
N THR A 249 -1.22 17.17 -24.30
CA THR A 249 -0.49 17.69 -23.15
C THR A 249 -0.25 19.18 -23.30
N LEU A 250 -0.17 19.89 -22.17
CA LEU A 250 0.21 21.30 -22.17
C LEU A 250 1.70 21.44 -22.54
N THR A 251 1.97 22.36 -23.48
CA THR A 251 3.34 22.71 -23.90
C THR A 251 3.59 24.21 -23.79
N ASP A 252 4.86 24.63 -23.81
CA ASP A 252 5.28 26.03 -23.81
C ASP A 252 4.83 26.83 -25.04
N ARG A 253 4.38 26.13 -26.09
CA ARG A 253 3.89 26.74 -27.34
C ARG A 253 2.45 27.21 -27.27
N MET A 254 1.72 26.94 -26.20
CA MET A 254 0.34 27.36 -26.02
C MET A 254 0.24 28.86 -25.76
N GLU A 255 -0.73 29.51 -26.42
CA GLU A 255 -1.00 30.92 -26.18
C GLU A 255 -1.66 31.16 -24.85
N TRP A 256 -1.03 32.02 -24.04
CA TRP A 256 -1.59 32.49 -22.80
C TRP A 256 -2.21 33.87 -22.99
N MET A 257 -3.45 34.01 -22.58
CA MET A 257 -4.25 35.22 -22.58
C MET A 257 -4.48 35.71 -21.16
N GLU A 258 -4.96 36.94 -21.01
CA GLU A 258 -5.34 37.51 -19.74
C GLU A 258 -6.81 37.98 -19.84
N ASP A 259 -7.62 37.65 -18.82
CA ASP A 259 -9.01 38.09 -18.77
C ASP A 259 -9.13 39.47 -18.11
N GLY A 260 -10.36 40.01 -18.06
CA GLY A 260 -10.63 41.34 -17.51
C GLY A 260 -10.35 41.49 -16.00
N GLU A 261 -10.07 40.37 -15.31
CA GLU A 261 -9.74 40.31 -13.88
C GLU A 261 -8.21 40.07 -13.65
N GLY A 262 -7.41 40.04 -14.74
CA GLY A 262 -5.96 39.82 -14.69
C GLY A 262 -5.57 38.33 -14.53
N MET A 263 -6.51 37.40 -14.71
CA MET A 263 -6.25 35.97 -14.65
C MET A 263 -5.64 35.47 -15.97
N ARG A 264 -4.44 34.91 -15.87
CA ARG A 264 -3.81 34.25 -17.05
C ARG A 264 -4.48 32.92 -17.34
N TYR A 265 -4.83 32.71 -18.59
CA TYR A 265 -5.50 31.46 -19.02
C TYR A 265 -5.04 31.02 -20.41
N CYS A 266 -5.21 29.71 -20.67
CA CYS A 266 -5.05 29.07 -21.96
C CYS A 266 -6.31 28.25 -22.28
N VAL A 267 -6.80 28.32 -23.52
CA VAL A 267 -8.02 27.61 -23.92
C VAL A 267 -7.70 26.14 -24.13
N LEU A 268 -8.55 25.27 -23.59
CA LEU A 268 -8.49 23.84 -23.84
C LEU A 268 -8.95 23.50 -25.26
N PRO A 269 -8.46 22.41 -25.86
CA PRO A 269 -9.00 21.92 -27.14
C PRO A 269 -10.47 21.49 -26.96
N ASP A 270 -11.20 21.46 -28.09
CA ASP A 270 -12.62 21.09 -28.10
C ASP A 270 -12.86 19.68 -27.51
N LYS A 271 -11.88 18.79 -27.68
CA LYS A 271 -11.95 17.41 -27.21
C LYS A 271 -10.64 16.98 -26.56
N LEU A 272 -10.73 16.54 -25.31
CA LEU A 272 -9.66 15.90 -24.56
C LEU A 272 -9.85 14.37 -24.54
N PRO A 273 -8.85 13.59 -24.10
CA PRO A 273 -9.03 12.18 -23.83
C PRO A 273 -10.22 11.92 -22.91
N GLN A 274 -10.96 10.84 -23.15
CA GLN A 274 -12.27 10.59 -22.52
C GLN A 274 -12.23 10.59 -20.98
N THR A 275 -11.15 10.06 -20.38
CA THR A 275 -11.00 10.05 -18.92
C THR A 275 -10.92 11.47 -18.35
N ILE A 276 -10.26 12.39 -19.05
CA ILE A 276 -10.16 13.81 -18.64
C ILE A 276 -11.52 14.50 -18.83
N GLU A 277 -12.22 14.26 -19.94
CA GLU A 277 -13.57 14.79 -20.16
C GLU A 277 -14.56 14.34 -19.09
N ASP A 278 -14.50 13.06 -18.72
CA ASP A 278 -15.35 12.52 -17.67
C ASP A 278 -14.98 13.09 -16.29
N ALA A 279 -13.68 13.28 -16.00
CA ALA A 279 -13.24 13.93 -14.76
C ALA A 279 -13.71 15.40 -14.66
N ILE A 280 -13.72 16.13 -15.79
CA ILE A 280 -14.30 17.48 -15.85
C ILE A 280 -15.81 17.44 -15.49
N ARG A 281 -16.56 16.47 -16.04
CA ARG A 281 -17.99 16.28 -15.72
C ARG A 281 -18.22 15.92 -14.25
N VAL A 282 -17.43 15.01 -13.71
CA VAL A 282 -17.49 14.63 -12.28
C VAL A 282 -17.18 15.83 -11.40
N THR A 283 -16.11 16.57 -11.69
CA THR A 283 -15.73 17.77 -10.92
C THR A 283 -16.85 18.81 -10.92
N HIS A 284 -17.47 19.07 -12.08
CA HIS A 284 -18.64 19.96 -12.19
C HIS A 284 -19.83 19.40 -11.39
N GLY A 285 -20.11 18.09 -11.47
CA GLY A 285 -21.19 17.43 -10.72
C GLY A 285 -21.02 17.46 -9.20
N LEU A 286 -19.77 17.60 -8.72
CA LEU A 286 -19.45 17.79 -7.30
C LEU A 286 -19.46 19.26 -6.84
N ASP A 287 -19.89 20.21 -7.68
CA ASP A 287 -19.85 21.66 -7.45
C ASP A 287 -18.44 22.19 -7.14
N LEU A 288 -17.41 21.58 -7.76
CA LEU A 288 -16.04 22.06 -7.67
C LEU A 288 -15.69 22.87 -8.95
N PRO A 289 -15.14 24.09 -8.81
CA PRO A 289 -14.84 24.93 -9.96
C PRO A 289 -13.61 24.50 -10.76
N TYR A 290 -12.69 23.75 -10.12
CA TYR A 290 -11.40 23.46 -10.72
C TYR A 290 -11.03 21.98 -10.63
N LEU A 291 -10.25 21.54 -11.64
CA LEU A 291 -9.66 20.21 -11.74
C LEU A 291 -8.15 20.33 -12.03
N TRP A 292 -7.32 19.57 -11.33
CA TRP A 292 -5.92 19.38 -11.66
C TRP A 292 -5.69 18.04 -12.35
N VAL A 293 -5.00 18.08 -13.48
CA VAL A 293 -4.60 16.91 -14.26
C VAL A 293 -3.15 17.10 -14.67
N ASP A 294 -2.28 16.20 -14.32
CA ASP A 294 -0.84 16.29 -14.56
C ASP A 294 -0.47 16.57 -16.02
N ALA A 295 -1.08 15.87 -16.98
CA ALA A 295 -0.84 16.09 -18.40
C ALA A 295 -1.25 17.48 -18.88
N VAL A 296 -2.24 18.09 -18.25
CA VAL A 296 -2.88 19.34 -18.67
C VAL A 296 -2.40 20.54 -17.86
N CYS A 297 -2.03 20.33 -16.59
CA CYS A 297 -1.64 21.40 -15.68
C CYS A 297 -0.11 21.55 -15.53
N ILE A 298 0.68 20.63 -16.10
CA ILE A 298 2.14 20.70 -16.15
C ILE A 298 2.57 20.97 -17.59
N ILE A 299 3.47 21.94 -17.81
CA ILE A 299 4.08 22.18 -19.13
C ILE A 299 5.09 21.05 -19.40
N GLN A 300 4.72 20.10 -20.23
CA GLN A 300 5.45 18.83 -20.38
C GLN A 300 6.83 18.94 -21.04
N ASN A 301 7.08 19.99 -21.78
CA ASN A 301 8.36 20.28 -22.44
C ASN A 301 9.15 21.43 -21.79
N ASP A 302 8.72 21.91 -20.63
CA ASP A 302 9.46 22.85 -19.77
C ASP A 302 10.00 22.08 -18.54
N ALA A 303 11.33 21.91 -18.47
CA ALA A 303 11.99 21.16 -17.41
C ALA A 303 11.81 21.83 -16.04
N ASP A 304 11.83 23.16 -15.98
CA ASP A 304 11.70 23.93 -14.74
C ASP A 304 10.27 23.85 -14.19
N ASP A 305 9.25 23.99 -15.07
CA ASP A 305 7.85 23.82 -14.66
C ASP A 305 7.60 22.39 -14.19
N LYS A 306 8.09 21.40 -14.93
CA LYS A 306 7.97 19.99 -14.59
C LYS A 306 8.58 19.67 -13.24
N GLN A 307 9.81 20.14 -12.98
CA GLN A 307 10.50 19.93 -11.70
C GLN A 307 9.74 20.60 -10.55
N ALA A 308 9.27 21.83 -10.75
CA ALA A 308 8.51 22.57 -9.74
C ALA A 308 7.18 21.88 -9.40
N GLN A 309 6.45 21.38 -10.41
CA GLN A 309 5.16 20.70 -10.19
C GLN A 309 5.35 19.30 -9.57
N ILE A 310 6.35 18.53 -10.00
CA ILE A 310 6.68 17.21 -9.42
C ILE A 310 7.06 17.37 -7.95
N GLY A 311 7.91 18.36 -7.62
CA GLY A 311 8.25 18.66 -6.22
C GLY A 311 7.06 19.11 -5.37
N ALA A 312 6.01 19.59 -6.03
CA ALA A 312 4.78 20.07 -5.40
C ALA A 312 3.67 19.02 -5.29
N MET A 313 3.81 17.84 -5.90
CA MET A 313 2.74 16.82 -5.95
C MET A 313 2.21 16.43 -4.57
N TYR A 314 3.07 16.46 -3.55
CA TYR A 314 2.65 16.27 -2.17
C TYR A 314 1.51 17.21 -1.78
N HIS A 315 1.71 18.52 -1.99
CA HIS A 315 0.72 19.54 -1.66
C HIS A 315 -0.50 19.48 -2.57
N ILE A 316 -0.29 19.25 -3.87
CA ILE A 316 -1.36 19.19 -4.87
C ILE A 316 -2.41 18.14 -4.50
N TYR A 317 -1.98 16.94 -4.11
CA TYR A 317 -2.91 15.88 -3.71
C TYR A 317 -3.42 16.05 -2.27
N ALA A 318 -2.60 16.52 -1.35
CA ALA A 318 -2.99 16.72 0.05
C ALA A 318 -4.01 17.87 0.24
N GLU A 319 -3.93 18.92 -0.58
CA GLU A 319 -4.83 20.08 -0.50
C GLU A 319 -6.09 19.92 -1.35
N ALA A 320 -6.12 18.99 -2.30
CA ALA A 320 -7.29 18.71 -3.12
C ALA A 320 -8.52 18.38 -2.26
N HIS A 321 -9.70 18.86 -2.70
CA HIS A 321 -10.96 18.53 -2.05
C HIS A 321 -11.30 17.04 -2.18
N VAL A 322 -11.03 16.47 -3.36
CA VAL A 322 -11.20 15.05 -3.66
C VAL A 322 -10.27 14.64 -4.79
N ASN A 323 -9.75 13.43 -4.72
CA ASN A 323 -9.02 12.78 -5.80
C ASN A 323 -9.96 11.86 -6.57
N ILE A 324 -10.15 12.12 -7.87
CA ILE A 324 -10.89 11.27 -8.77
C ILE A 324 -9.95 10.19 -9.28
N VAL A 325 -10.26 8.92 -9.01
CA VAL A 325 -9.41 7.78 -9.34
C VAL A 325 -10.04 6.95 -10.45
N ALA A 326 -9.42 6.93 -11.64
CA ALA A 326 -9.80 6.07 -12.75
C ALA A 326 -9.20 4.66 -12.58
N ALA A 327 -9.77 3.87 -11.68
CA ALA A 327 -9.20 2.60 -11.24
C ALA A 327 -9.24 1.50 -12.31
N SER A 328 -10.20 1.53 -13.24
CA SER A 328 -10.38 0.51 -14.29
C SER A 328 -9.72 0.86 -15.64
N GLY A 329 -9.22 2.08 -15.80
CA GLY A 329 -8.73 2.56 -17.07
C GLY A 329 -7.37 1.98 -17.45
N GLU A 330 -7.23 1.51 -18.70
CA GLU A 330 -5.97 1.08 -19.31
C GLU A 330 -5.12 2.25 -19.82
N ASN A 331 -5.78 3.38 -20.17
CA ASN A 331 -5.17 4.60 -20.69
C ASN A 331 -6.12 5.80 -20.55
N ALA A 332 -5.67 6.97 -20.99
CA ALA A 332 -6.42 8.22 -20.92
C ALA A 332 -7.73 8.24 -21.74
N HIS A 333 -7.91 7.34 -22.68
CA HIS A 333 -9.11 7.26 -23.54
C HIS A 333 -10.18 6.29 -22.98
N SER A 334 -9.89 5.58 -21.89
CA SER A 334 -10.81 4.59 -21.32
C SER A 334 -12.10 5.20 -20.76
N GLY A 335 -12.07 6.47 -20.36
CA GLY A 335 -13.18 7.12 -19.67
C GLY A 335 -13.30 6.69 -18.20
N LEU A 336 -14.33 7.22 -17.55
CA LEU A 336 -14.76 6.80 -16.20
C LEU A 336 -16.06 5.99 -16.34
N PRO A 337 -16.09 4.71 -15.96
CA PRO A 337 -17.26 3.86 -16.14
C PRO A 337 -18.52 4.44 -15.48
N GLY A 338 -19.59 4.54 -16.25
CA GLY A 338 -20.87 5.09 -15.79
C GLY A 338 -20.97 6.62 -15.80
N VAL A 339 -19.97 7.36 -16.26
CA VAL A 339 -20.05 8.84 -16.34
C VAL A 339 -20.61 9.28 -17.69
N SER A 340 -19.92 9.07 -18.79
CA SER A 340 -20.41 9.40 -20.14
C SER A 340 -20.99 8.22 -20.88
N LEU A 341 -20.45 7.02 -20.60
CA LEU A 341 -20.90 5.77 -21.21
C LEU A 341 -21.42 4.83 -20.12
N PRO A 342 -22.50 4.08 -20.44
CA PRO A 342 -22.98 3.06 -19.52
C PRO A 342 -21.88 2.05 -19.19
N ARG A 343 -21.71 1.73 -17.92
CA ARG A 343 -20.81 0.65 -17.53
C ARG A 343 -21.46 -0.70 -17.79
N PRO A 344 -20.67 -1.74 -18.10
CA PRO A 344 -21.18 -3.08 -18.18
C PRO A 344 -21.62 -3.50 -16.78
N LEU A 345 -22.90 -3.56 -16.55
CA LEU A 345 -23.41 -4.21 -15.34
C LEU A 345 -23.27 -5.71 -15.55
N PRO A 346 -22.40 -6.42 -14.79
CA PRO A 346 -22.44 -7.87 -14.80
C PRO A 346 -23.85 -8.23 -14.38
N GLY A 347 -24.39 -9.26 -15.00
CA GLY A 347 -25.72 -9.75 -14.69
C GLY A 347 -25.85 -10.26 -13.25
N SER A 348 -25.64 -9.40 -12.27
CA SER A 348 -26.12 -9.59 -10.92
C SER A 348 -27.63 -9.42 -11.01
N LYS A 349 -28.26 -10.45 -11.57
CA LYS A 349 -29.69 -10.52 -11.59
C LYS A 349 -30.11 -10.56 -10.13
N SER A 350 -30.73 -9.50 -9.68
CA SER A 350 -31.51 -9.62 -8.45
C SER A 350 -32.64 -10.60 -8.75
N VAL A 351 -32.74 -11.59 -7.90
CA VAL A 351 -33.75 -12.64 -8.04
C VAL A 351 -34.84 -12.38 -7.02
N PRO A 352 -36.06 -12.14 -7.44
CA PRO A 352 -37.15 -11.98 -6.52
C PRO A 352 -37.37 -13.28 -5.74
N ILE A 353 -37.48 -13.15 -4.41
CA ILE A 353 -37.76 -14.28 -3.50
C ILE A 353 -39.09 -14.09 -2.77
N ARG A 354 -39.50 -12.84 -2.57
CA ARG A 354 -40.82 -12.46 -2.10
C ARG A 354 -41.29 -11.23 -2.86
N GLN A 355 -42.59 -10.93 -2.78
CA GLN A 355 -43.14 -9.74 -3.44
C GLN A 355 -42.39 -8.46 -2.97
N GLY A 356 -41.71 -7.78 -3.91
CA GLY A 356 -40.93 -6.57 -3.65
C GLY A 356 -39.59 -6.78 -2.98
N VAL A 357 -39.17 -8.02 -2.72
CA VAL A 357 -37.88 -8.35 -2.11
C VAL A 357 -37.11 -9.32 -2.99
N SER A 358 -35.91 -8.92 -3.36
CA SER A 358 -35.00 -9.72 -4.17
C SER A 358 -33.71 -10.06 -3.39
N VAL A 359 -33.01 -11.08 -3.85
CA VAL A 359 -31.64 -11.42 -3.42
C VAL A 359 -30.68 -11.25 -4.60
N GLY A 360 -29.47 -10.84 -4.32
CA GLY A 360 -28.43 -10.71 -5.32
C GLY A 360 -27.04 -10.97 -4.74
N ILE A 361 -26.05 -11.05 -5.60
CA ILE A 361 -24.65 -11.15 -5.24
C ILE A 361 -24.10 -9.72 -5.24
N PRO A 362 -23.65 -9.19 -4.09
CA PRO A 362 -23.08 -7.83 -4.04
C PRO A 362 -21.79 -7.76 -4.86
N GLN A 363 -21.43 -6.57 -5.29
CA GLN A 363 -20.15 -6.36 -5.96
C GLN A 363 -19.00 -6.60 -5.00
N PRO A 364 -17.83 -7.02 -5.51
CA PRO A 364 -16.62 -7.21 -4.70
C PRO A 364 -16.23 -5.94 -3.94
N PRO A 365 -15.48 -6.05 -2.84
CA PRO A 365 -14.96 -4.88 -2.13
C PRO A 365 -13.98 -4.08 -3.01
N LEU A 366 -13.76 -2.80 -2.68
CA LEU A 366 -12.86 -1.90 -3.41
C LEU A 366 -11.46 -2.50 -3.57
N THR A 367 -10.93 -3.13 -2.53
CA THR A 367 -9.61 -3.78 -2.52
C THR A 367 -9.46 -4.81 -3.63
N LYS A 368 -10.49 -5.61 -3.87
CA LYS A 368 -10.47 -6.61 -4.96
C LYS A 368 -10.43 -5.94 -6.34
N HIS A 369 -11.20 -4.88 -6.54
CA HIS A 369 -11.16 -4.10 -7.78
C HIS A 369 -9.79 -3.45 -8.02
N LEU A 370 -9.14 -2.98 -6.96
CA LEU A 370 -7.82 -2.36 -7.05
C LEU A 370 -6.70 -3.38 -7.27
N GLN A 371 -6.78 -4.58 -6.69
CA GLN A 371 -5.74 -5.61 -6.84
C GLN A 371 -5.42 -5.92 -8.31
N ASP A 372 -6.45 -6.00 -9.15
CA ASP A 372 -6.33 -6.36 -10.55
C ASP A 372 -6.19 -5.15 -11.49
N SER A 373 -6.15 -3.92 -10.94
CA SER A 373 -6.14 -2.69 -11.75
C SER A 373 -4.74 -2.31 -12.20
N LYS A 374 -4.60 -1.91 -13.47
CA LYS A 374 -3.37 -1.34 -14.02
C LYS A 374 -2.97 -0.05 -13.29
N TRP A 375 -3.96 0.73 -12.85
CA TRP A 375 -3.74 1.94 -12.06
C TRP A 375 -2.91 1.63 -10.80
N ARG A 376 -3.22 0.56 -10.05
CA ARG A 376 -2.49 0.19 -8.84
C ARG A 376 -1.05 -0.24 -9.12
N THR A 377 -0.76 -0.78 -10.30
CA THR A 377 0.61 -1.22 -10.62
C THR A 377 1.58 -0.06 -10.83
N ARG A 378 1.12 1.18 -11.01
CA ARG A 378 1.99 2.34 -11.25
C ARG A 378 2.54 2.91 -9.95
N ALA A 379 3.82 3.24 -9.92
CA ALA A 379 4.48 3.78 -8.73
C ALA A 379 3.94 5.17 -8.31
N TRP A 380 3.69 6.05 -9.28
CA TRP A 380 3.18 7.39 -9.04
C TRP A 380 1.82 7.42 -8.34
N THR A 381 0.90 6.50 -8.71
CA THR A 381 -0.44 6.45 -8.14
C THR A 381 -0.46 6.10 -6.65
N TYR A 382 0.65 5.60 -6.11
CA TYR A 382 0.79 5.33 -4.68
C TYR A 382 0.72 6.62 -3.86
N GLN A 383 1.59 7.60 -4.16
CA GLN A 383 1.54 8.88 -3.45
C GLN A 383 0.25 9.67 -3.73
N GLU A 384 -0.30 9.57 -4.96
CA GLU A 384 -1.57 10.20 -5.34
C GLU A 384 -2.73 9.71 -4.46
N LEU A 385 -2.73 8.41 -4.11
CA LEU A 385 -3.72 7.81 -3.21
C LEU A 385 -3.51 8.20 -1.75
N ILE A 386 -2.29 7.94 -1.24
CA ILE A 386 -2.01 8.05 0.20
C ILE A 386 -2.10 9.50 0.69
N LEU A 387 -1.67 10.45 -0.12
CA LEU A 387 -1.69 11.87 0.24
C LEU A 387 -3.08 12.49 0.16
N SER A 388 -3.98 11.91 -0.64
CA SER A 388 -5.34 12.42 -0.81
C SER A 388 -6.18 12.22 0.46
N ARG A 389 -6.82 13.29 0.92
CA ARG A 389 -7.73 13.24 2.08
C ARG A 389 -9.02 12.49 1.78
N ARG A 390 -9.47 12.56 0.54
CA ARG A 390 -10.70 11.99 0.01
C ARG A 390 -10.44 11.44 -1.38
N SER A 391 -10.98 10.28 -1.70
CA SER A 391 -10.86 9.65 -3.01
C SER A 391 -12.19 9.11 -3.49
N LEU A 392 -12.50 9.36 -4.74
CA LEU A 392 -13.67 8.85 -5.45
C LEU A 392 -13.20 7.90 -6.54
N PHE A 393 -13.40 6.60 -6.36
CA PHE A 393 -12.92 5.56 -7.25
C PHE A 393 -13.97 5.17 -8.28
N PHE A 394 -13.62 5.23 -9.55
CA PHE A 394 -14.39 4.67 -10.66
C PHE A 394 -13.78 3.34 -11.06
N THR A 395 -14.38 2.25 -10.60
CA THR A 395 -14.01 0.89 -11.00
C THR A 395 -14.82 0.45 -12.22
N GLU A 396 -14.52 -0.71 -12.79
CA GLU A 396 -15.27 -1.24 -13.94
C GLU A 396 -16.78 -1.36 -13.67
N ARG A 397 -17.16 -1.64 -12.43
CA ARG A 397 -18.53 -2.04 -12.07
C ARG A 397 -19.25 -1.07 -11.15
N GLU A 398 -18.53 -0.43 -10.24
CA GLU A 398 -19.11 0.34 -9.14
C GLU A 398 -18.23 1.54 -8.77
N THR A 399 -18.86 2.57 -8.26
CA THR A 399 -18.19 3.76 -7.73
C THR A 399 -18.07 3.66 -6.21
N PHE A 400 -16.87 4.01 -5.69
CA PHE A 400 -16.58 4.00 -4.26
C PHE A 400 -16.08 5.36 -3.80
N TRP A 401 -16.47 5.73 -2.60
CA TRP A 401 -15.94 6.86 -1.85
C TRP A 401 -15.08 6.38 -0.70
N TYR A 402 -13.96 7.06 -0.48
CA TYR A 402 -13.05 6.79 0.64
C TYR A 402 -12.43 8.07 1.18
N CYS A 403 -12.50 8.28 2.50
CA CYS A 403 -11.88 9.44 3.16
C CYS A 403 -11.02 9.07 4.38
N GLY A 404 -10.73 7.80 4.60
CA GLY A 404 -9.99 7.32 5.78
C GLY A 404 -10.86 7.10 7.03
N PHE A 405 -12.03 7.73 7.10
CA PHE A 405 -13.00 7.55 8.18
C PHE A 405 -14.29 6.87 7.71
N SER A 406 -14.58 6.93 6.42
CA SER A 406 -15.72 6.26 5.83
C SER A 406 -15.38 5.68 4.46
N LEU A 407 -15.98 4.54 4.17
CA LEU A 407 -16.00 3.91 2.85
C LEU A 407 -17.46 3.78 2.43
N HIS A 408 -17.86 4.44 1.35
CA HIS A 408 -19.17 4.28 0.75
C HIS A 408 -19.05 3.60 -0.61
N LYS A 409 -20.10 2.90 -1.00
CA LYS A 409 -20.21 2.30 -2.33
C LYS A 409 -21.62 2.50 -2.87
N GLU A 410 -21.71 2.56 -4.18
CA GLU A 410 -22.94 2.85 -4.88
C GLU A 410 -24.04 1.80 -4.66
N SER A 411 -23.63 0.52 -4.56
CA SER A 411 -24.56 -0.59 -4.29
C SER A 411 -25.06 -0.63 -2.85
N ALA A 412 -24.57 0.22 -1.94
CA ALA A 412 -25.02 0.25 -0.56
C ALA A 412 -25.86 1.50 -0.27
N VAL A 413 -27.00 1.29 0.39
CA VAL A 413 -27.83 2.37 0.93
C VAL A 413 -27.45 2.58 2.39
N TYR A 414 -26.83 3.73 2.67
CA TYR A 414 -26.56 4.16 4.03
C TYR A 414 -27.71 5.08 4.47
N GLY A 415 -28.52 4.63 5.38
CA GLY A 415 -29.67 5.39 5.87
C GLY A 415 -29.88 5.19 7.36
N GLY A 416 -29.58 6.20 8.15
CA GLY A 416 -29.90 6.28 9.56
C GLY A 416 -29.04 7.31 10.28
N GLU A 417 -29.68 8.27 10.96
CA GLU A 417 -29.02 9.13 11.93
C GLU A 417 -28.29 8.24 12.97
N GLY A 418 -26.97 8.27 13.01
CA GLY A 418 -26.15 7.56 13.98
C GLY A 418 -25.28 6.42 13.43
N GLU A 419 -25.12 6.27 12.13
CA GLU A 419 -24.09 5.40 11.54
C GLU A 419 -22.72 6.10 11.61
N GLU A 420 -22.20 6.14 12.83
CA GLU A 420 -20.81 6.48 13.05
C GLU A 420 -19.93 5.32 12.58
N ASP A 421 -18.95 5.68 11.79
CA ASP A 421 -17.72 4.97 11.50
C ASP A 421 -17.81 3.48 11.17
N TYR A 422 -17.63 3.19 9.89
CA TYR A 422 -17.15 1.87 9.49
C TYR A 422 -15.84 1.58 10.19
N GLY A 423 -15.95 0.84 11.30
CA GLY A 423 -14.82 0.15 11.86
C GLY A 423 -14.26 -0.76 10.79
N TRP A 424 -13.08 -0.49 10.35
CA TRP A 424 -12.31 -1.24 9.40
C TRP A 424 -12.28 -2.72 9.80
N GLY A 425 -12.79 -3.61 8.97
CA GLY A 425 -12.37 -5.01 9.00
C GLY A 425 -10.88 -5.03 8.68
N ASP A 426 -10.11 -5.77 9.46
CA ASP A 426 -8.63 -5.79 9.47
C ASP A 426 -7.95 -6.01 8.09
N GLY A 427 -8.68 -6.27 7.02
CA GLY A 427 -8.14 -6.52 5.67
C GLY A 427 -8.21 -5.35 4.70
N ASP A 428 -9.18 -4.45 4.82
CA ASP A 428 -9.39 -3.38 3.82
C ASP A 428 -8.66 -2.08 4.17
N ALA A 429 -8.43 -1.82 5.46
CA ALA A 429 -7.76 -0.63 5.95
C ALA A 429 -6.28 -0.57 5.63
N ASP A 430 -5.60 -1.70 5.64
CA ASP A 430 -4.16 -1.76 5.42
C ASP A 430 -3.79 -1.56 3.94
N LEU A 431 -4.74 -1.84 3.02
CA LEU A 431 -4.52 -1.70 1.57
C LEU A 431 -4.82 -0.29 1.02
N ILE A 432 -5.60 0.53 1.74
CA ILE A 432 -6.06 1.85 1.26
C ILE A 432 -5.79 2.96 2.29
N GLY A 433 -4.90 2.72 3.27
CA GLY A 433 -4.56 3.74 4.26
C GLY A 433 -4.20 5.08 3.59
N ASN A 434 -4.76 6.20 4.06
CA ASN A 434 -4.31 7.52 3.66
C ASN A 434 -3.54 8.22 4.78
N ALA A 435 -2.89 9.35 4.48
CA ALA A 435 -2.08 10.09 5.43
C ALA A 435 -2.85 10.49 6.70
N SER A 436 -4.15 10.78 6.60
CA SER A 436 -5.00 11.12 7.75
C SER A 436 -5.21 9.92 8.69
N VAL A 437 -5.41 8.72 8.13
CA VAL A 437 -5.52 7.45 8.91
C VAL A 437 -4.18 7.11 9.54
N MET A 438 -3.09 7.23 8.78
CA MET A 438 -1.74 7.00 9.29
C MET A 438 -1.45 7.90 10.50
N LYS A 439 -1.77 9.19 10.38
CA LYS A 439 -1.60 10.12 11.50
C LYS A 439 -2.48 9.79 12.69
N ALA A 440 -3.75 9.42 12.48
CA ALA A 440 -4.67 9.03 13.56
C ALA A 440 -4.20 7.77 14.30
N LYS A 441 -3.62 6.79 13.59
CA LYS A 441 -2.99 5.61 14.20
C LYS A 441 -1.76 6.01 15.01
N MET A 442 -0.91 6.87 14.48
CA MET A 442 0.30 7.35 15.14
C MET A 442 0.02 8.17 16.40
N ASP A 443 -1.01 9.02 16.38
CA ASP A 443 -1.43 9.80 17.56
C ASP A 443 -1.83 8.89 18.74
N ARG A 444 -2.27 7.65 18.46
CA ARG A 444 -2.64 6.65 19.47
C ARG A 444 -1.47 5.74 19.86
N GLU A 445 -0.64 5.39 18.90
CA GLU A 445 0.47 4.42 19.01
C GLU A 445 1.72 4.93 18.28
N PRO A 446 2.52 5.81 18.90
CA PRO A 446 3.72 6.38 18.25
C PRO A 446 4.72 5.33 17.75
N GLU A 447 4.78 4.18 18.40
CA GLU A 447 5.61 3.03 18.00
C GLU A 447 5.22 2.41 16.65
N MET A 448 4.04 2.74 16.11
CA MET A 448 3.61 2.29 14.80
C MET A 448 4.31 3.01 13.65
N LEU A 449 4.95 4.16 13.89
CA LEU A 449 5.55 4.98 12.82
C LEU A 449 6.56 4.20 11.95
N GLY A 450 7.44 3.42 12.59
CA GLY A 450 8.38 2.57 11.86
C GLY A 450 7.70 1.51 11.00
N LYS A 451 6.65 0.86 11.52
CA LYS A 451 5.86 -0.14 10.77
C LYS A 451 5.12 0.49 9.61
N MET A 452 4.58 1.70 9.78
CA MET A 452 3.89 2.44 8.72
C MET A 452 4.85 2.81 7.59
N TYR A 453 6.06 3.25 7.91
CA TYR A 453 7.09 3.51 6.91
C TYR A 453 7.46 2.24 6.14
N VAL A 454 7.68 1.12 6.83
CA VAL A 454 8.00 -0.16 6.19
C VAL A 454 6.87 -0.61 5.27
N ALA A 455 5.62 -0.59 5.74
CA ALA A 455 4.46 -0.93 4.91
C ALA A 455 4.35 -0.02 3.67
N ALA A 456 4.70 1.27 3.81
CA ALA A 456 4.73 2.20 2.67
C ALA A 456 5.80 1.83 1.64
N VAL A 457 7.00 1.43 2.09
CA VAL A 457 8.08 0.97 1.19
C VAL A 457 7.69 -0.33 0.50
N GLU A 458 7.13 -1.30 1.24
CA GLU A 458 6.67 -2.58 0.71
C GLU A 458 5.61 -2.39 -0.38
N GLU A 459 4.58 -1.58 -0.12
CA GLU A 459 3.52 -1.27 -1.08
C GLU A 459 4.00 -0.45 -2.30
N TYR A 460 4.98 0.42 -2.10
CA TYR A 460 5.56 1.20 -3.20
C TYR A 460 6.45 0.34 -4.11
N THR A 461 7.31 -0.50 -3.55
CA THR A 461 8.36 -1.19 -4.31
C THR A 461 7.85 -2.33 -5.21
N VAL A 462 6.63 -2.82 -4.98
CA VAL A 462 5.96 -3.78 -5.89
C VAL A 462 5.40 -3.11 -7.15
N ARG A 463 5.45 -1.77 -7.24
CA ARG A 463 4.85 -1.00 -8.34
C ARG A 463 5.85 -0.75 -9.45
N GLN A 464 5.33 -0.46 -10.63
CA GLN A 464 6.09 -0.26 -11.86
C GLN A 464 6.35 1.22 -12.13
N LEU A 465 7.53 1.52 -12.68
CA LEU A 465 7.95 2.84 -13.14
C LEU A 465 8.21 2.79 -14.65
N SER A 466 7.68 3.76 -15.39
CA SER A 466 7.99 3.95 -16.82
C SER A 466 9.43 4.42 -17.03
N TYR A 467 9.92 5.29 -16.14
CA TYR A 467 11.30 5.77 -16.13
C TYR A 467 11.96 5.39 -14.81
N GLN A 468 13.12 4.75 -14.91
CA GLN A 468 13.83 4.27 -13.70
C GLN A 468 14.36 5.43 -12.84
N SER A 469 14.64 6.58 -13.45
CA SER A 469 15.00 7.84 -12.78
C SER A 469 13.93 8.36 -11.81
N ASP A 470 12.68 7.98 -12.01
CA ASP A 470 11.56 8.43 -11.17
C ASP A 470 11.46 7.67 -9.84
N GLY A 471 12.34 6.71 -9.57
CA GLY A 471 12.28 5.86 -8.39
C GLY A 471 12.17 6.61 -7.07
N LEU A 472 12.88 7.72 -6.93
CA LEU A 472 12.79 8.58 -5.75
C LEU A 472 11.68 9.64 -5.89
N ASN A 473 11.49 10.20 -7.08
CA ASN A 473 10.50 11.24 -7.35
C ASN A 473 9.06 10.75 -7.09
N ALA A 474 8.75 9.52 -7.52
CA ALA A 474 7.43 8.91 -7.31
C ALA A 474 7.15 8.53 -5.84
N PHE A 475 8.17 8.59 -4.97
CA PHE A 475 8.06 8.42 -3.52
C PHE A 475 8.31 9.73 -2.76
N TYR A 476 8.61 10.83 -3.46
CA TYR A 476 9.03 12.09 -2.84
C TYR A 476 7.98 12.66 -1.89
N GLY A 477 6.70 12.62 -2.26
CA GLY A 477 5.61 13.07 -1.40
C GLY A 477 5.54 12.26 -0.10
N MET A 478 5.72 10.96 -0.17
CA MET A 478 5.80 10.08 1.00
C MET A 478 7.06 10.36 1.83
N SER A 479 8.20 10.61 1.18
CA SER A 479 9.43 11.03 1.88
C SER A 479 9.20 12.33 2.64
N THR A 480 8.56 13.33 2.05
CA THR A 480 8.21 14.59 2.71
C THR A 480 7.30 14.35 3.91
N TYR A 481 6.27 13.51 3.75
CA TYR A 481 5.35 13.13 4.82
C TYR A 481 6.09 12.45 5.99
N PHE A 482 6.89 11.43 5.71
CA PHE A 482 7.66 10.72 6.75
C PHE A 482 8.77 11.58 7.37
N SER A 483 9.44 12.46 6.61
CA SER A 483 10.43 13.40 7.14
C SER A 483 9.87 14.21 8.32
N ARG A 484 8.63 14.67 8.17
CA ARG A 484 7.93 15.45 9.21
C ARG A 484 7.52 14.58 10.41
N LEU A 485 6.98 13.39 10.16
CA LEU A 485 6.59 12.48 11.23
C LEU A 485 7.78 11.99 12.05
N PHE A 486 8.88 11.64 11.40
CA PHE A 486 10.12 11.24 12.05
C PHE A 486 10.93 12.43 12.60
N GLN A 487 10.56 13.67 12.23
CA GLN A 487 11.34 14.88 12.56
C GLN A 487 12.82 14.72 12.19
N CYS A 488 13.09 14.15 11.01
CA CYS A 488 14.44 13.96 10.50
C CYS A 488 14.47 14.00 8.97
N GLU A 489 15.67 14.19 8.44
CA GLU A 489 15.98 14.15 7.02
C GLU A 489 15.73 12.74 6.45
N MET A 490 15.35 12.67 5.17
CA MET A 490 15.23 11.44 4.39
C MET A 490 16.44 11.32 3.47
N ILE A 491 17.15 10.21 3.56
CA ILE A 491 18.34 9.91 2.74
C ILE A 491 17.97 8.79 1.76
N TYR A 492 17.86 9.11 0.48
CA TYR A 492 17.42 8.18 -0.57
C TYR A 492 16.15 7.39 -0.21
N GLY A 493 15.16 8.09 0.32
CA GLY A 493 13.88 7.52 0.75
C GLY A 493 13.90 6.86 2.13
N CYS A 494 15.04 6.79 2.80
CA CYS A 494 15.21 6.20 4.14
C CYS A 494 15.22 7.29 5.22
N PRO A 495 14.41 7.18 6.30
CA PRO A 495 14.49 8.10 7.42
C PRO A 495 15.87 8.00 8.09
N LYS A 496 16.56 9.13 8.29
CA LYS A 496 17.88 9.17 8.92
C LYS A 496 17.90 8.46 10.27
N ARG A 497 16.80 8.56 11.03
CA ARG A 497 16.63 7.89 12.33
C ARG A 497 16.39 6.37 12.27
N MET A 498 16.09 5.81 11.08
CA MET A 498 15.88 4.37 10.86
C MET A 498 16.87 3.79 9.86
N LEU A 499 17.97 4.48 9.60
CA LEU A 499 18.85 4.12 8.49
C LEU A 499 19.47 2.72 8.66
N VAL A 500 19.78 2.30 9.90
CA VAL A 500 20.31 0.95 10.17
C VAL A 500 19.29 -0.15 9.85
N GLU A 501 18.02 0.08 10.16
CA GLU A 501 16.94 -0.84 9.78
C GLU A 501 16.78 -0.86 8.26
N CYS A 502 16.83 0.30 7.62
CA CYS A 502 16.76 0.42 6.17
C CYS A 502 17.93 -0.31 5.46
N LEU A 503 19.10 -0.36 6.05
CA LEU A 503 20.24 -1.12 5.51
C LEU A 503 19.99 -2.65 5.48
N LYS A 504 19.02 -3.15 6.24
CA LYS A 504 18.66 -4.58 6.32
C LYS A 504 17.57 -5.01 5.34
N TRP A 505 17.20 -4.18 4.39
CA TRP A 505 16.17 -4.57 3.42
C TRP A 505 16.56 -5.84 2.65
N SER A 506 15.57 -6.65 2.31
CA SER A 506 15.70 -7.85 1.48
C SER A 506 14.51 -7.94 0.50
N SER A 507 14.61 -8.81 -0.50
CA SER A 507 13.46 -9.10 -1.38
C SER A 507 12.68 -10.30 -0.85
N PRO A 508 11.38 -10.20 -0.61
CA PRO A 508 10.56 -11.31 -0.14
C PRO A 508 10.22 -12.32 -1.25
N LEU A 509 10.35 -11.93 -2.52
CA LEU A 509 9.96 -12.76 -3.66
C LEU A 509 11.03 -13.81 -3.97
N LEU A 510 10.59 -15.04 -4.21
CA LEU A 510 11.42 -16.19 -4.53
C LEU A 510 11.32 -16.52 -6.03
N GLY A 511 12.44 -16.90 -6.63
CA GLY A 511 12.53 -17.32 -8.03
C GLY A 511 13.33 -16.35 -8.91
N PRO A 512 13.95 -16.88 -10.00
CA PRO A 512 14.87 -16.10 -10.85
C PRO A 512 14.25 -14.86 -11.49
N ASP A 513 12.96 -14.94 -11.87
CA ASP A 513 12.22 -13.84 -12.51
C ASP A 513 11.91 -12.68 -11.57
N CYS A 514 12.11 -12.87 -10.27
CA CYS A 514 11.83 -11.87 -9.22
C CYS A 514 13.10 -11.33 -8.55
N TRP A 515 14.26 -11.66 -9.07
CA TRP A 515 15.53 -11.23 -8.46
C TRP A 515 15.70 -9.72 -8.54
N PRO A 516 16.30 -9.08 -7.54
CA PRO A 516 16.56 -7.65 -7.56
C PRO A 516 17.44 -7.25 -8.75
N GLU A 517 16.96 -6.31 -9.56
CA GLU A 517 17.72 -5.72 -10.66
C GLU A 517 18.07 -4.27 -10.29
N ARG A 518 19.33 -3.86 -10.47
CA ARG A 518 19.75 -2.51 -10.15
C ARG A 518 19.24 -1.50 -11.16
N ARG A 519 18.67 -0.37 -10.69
CA ARG A 519 18.23 0.73 -11.55
C ARG A 519 19.45 1.43 -12.16
N GLN A 520 19.47 1.57 -13.47
CA GLN A 520 20.57 2.14 -14.23
C GLN A 520 20.09 3.22 -15.19
N LEU A 521 20.99 4.17 -15.49
CA LEU A 521 20.83 5.15 -16.54
C LEU A 521 22.20 5.31 -17.25
N ASP A 522 22.19 5.30 -18.58
CA ASP A 522 23.40 5.45 -19.39
C ASP A 522 24.55 4.49 -19.01
N GLY A 523 24.18 3.27 -18.56
CA GLY A 523 25.12 2.22 -18.19
C GLY A 523 25.76 2.39 -16.81
N GLY A 524 25.25 3.28 -15.95
CA GLY A 524 25.66 3.42 -14.55
C GLY A 524 24.48 3.35 -13.57
N PRO A 525 24.75 3.03 -12.28
CA PRO A 525 23.73 3.04 -11.24
C PRO A 525 23.12 4.43 -11.01
N LEU A 526 21.80 4.47 -10.80
CA LEU A 526 21.09 5.71 -10.50
C LEU A 526 21.17 6.10 -9.01
N PHE A 527 21.26 5.11 -8.14
CA PHE A 527 21.20 5.29 -6.69
C PHE A 527 22.24 4.41 -5.99
N PRO A 528 22.66 4.75 -4.75
CA PRO A 528 23.62 3.96 -4.01
C PRO A 528 23.08 2.55 -3.69
N SER A 529 23.95 1.54 -3.73
CA SER A 529 23.57 0.12 -3.62
C SER A 529 22.89 -0.25 -2.30
N TRP A 530 23.17 0.47 -1.24
CA TRP A 530 22.57 0.25 0.07
C TRP A 530 21.13 0.71 0.18
N ALA A 531 20.69 1.64 -0.67
CA ALA A 531 19.33 2.18 -0.64
C ALA A 531 18.36 1.25 -1.38
N TRP A 532 17.20 0.99 -0.79
CA TRP A 532 16.16 0.16 -1.41
C TRP A 532 15.70 0.71 -2.77
N VAL A 533 15.70 2.03 -2.93
CA VAL A 533 15.30 2.68 -4.19
C VAL A 533 16.24 2.37 -5.37
N ALA A 534 17.43 1.86 -5.10
CA ALA A 534 18.39 1.47 -6.15
C ALA A 534 17.95 0.22 -6.94
N TRP A 535 16.94 -0.50 -6.46
CA TRP A 535 16.61 -1.83 -6.95
C TRP A 535 15.19 -1.93 -7.49
N LYS A 536 15.01 -2.71 -8.54
CA LYS A 536 13.71 -3.06 -9.12
C LYS A 536 13.28 -4.40 -8.52
N CYS A 537 12.70 -4.38 -7.36
CA CYS A 537 12.16 -5.57 -6.70
C CYS A 537 11.17 -5.15 -5.62
N ALA A 538 10.34 -6.09 -5.18
CA ALA A 538 9.64 -5.95 -3.91
C ALA A 538 10.67 -5.88 -2.78
N VAL A 539 10.47 -4.99 -1.83
CA VAL A 539 11.37 -4.77 -0.69
C VAL A 539 10.63 -5.06 0.61
N ASN A 540 11.29 -5.78 1.49
CA ASN A 540 10.89 -5.96 2.88
C ASN A 540 11.98 -5.37 3.78
N VAL A 541 11.58 -4.56 4.76
CA VAL A 541 12.49 -4.03 5.79
C VAL A 541 12.16 -4.68 7.12
N GLU A 542 13.07 -5.51 7.62
CA GLU A 542 12.82 -6.26 8.84
C GLU A 542 12.86 -5.37 10.09
N LEU A 543 11.67 -5.04 10.63
CA LEU A 543 11.51 -4.36 11.93
C LEU A 543 11.38 -5.32 13.10
N ARG A 544 11.50 -6.63 12.89
CA ARG A 544 11.20 -7.63 13.93
C ARG A 544 11.90 -7.32 15.23
N SER A 545 11.07 -6.99 16.24
CA SER A 545 11.40 -6.89 17.66
C SER A 545 12.73 -6.16 17.97
N SER A 546 12.79 -4.86 17.64
CA SER A 546 13.89 -3.95 17.97
C SER A 546 14.34 -4.02 19.45
N TYR A 547 13.47 -4.48 20.33
CA TYR A 547 13.77 -4.66 21.77
C TYR A 547 14.91 -5.65 22.07
N PHE A 548 15.24 -6.57 21.16
CA PHE A 548 16.29 -7.59 21.36
C PHE A 548 17.55 -7.37 20.54
N TRP A 549 17.56 -6.33 19.67
CA TRP A 549 18.68 -6.04 18.81
C TRP A 549 19.40 -4.76 19.22
N ASN A 550 20.71 -4.84 19.40
CA ASN A 550 21.56 -3.68 19.66
C ASN A 550 22.32 -3.31 18.37
N SER A 551 22.24 -2.04 17.99
CA SER A 551 23.05 -1.53 16.89
C SER A 551 24.54 -1.60 17.24
N GLN A 552 25.32 -2.15 16.33
CA GLN A 552 26.79 -2.23 16.44
C GLN A 552 27.48 -1.33 15.41
N ILE A 553 26.71 -0.60 14.64
CA ILE A 553 27.17 0.31 13.59
C ILE A 553 26.93 1.75 14.06
N LYS A 554 27.88 2.64 13.75
CA LYS A 554 27.73 4.08 13.89
C LYS A 554 27.79 4.70 12.50
N ILE A 555 26.78 5.51 12.18
CA ILE A 555 26.74 6.21 10.90
C ILE A 555 27.24 7.62 11.14
N LEU A 556 28.25 8.04 10.37
CA LEU A 556 28.85 9.36 10.44
C LEU A 556 28.08 10.32 9.52
N GLU A 557 28.10 11.61 9.85
CA GLU A 557 27.49 12.63 8.98
C GLU A 557 28.27 12.73 7.66
N PRO A 558 27.63 12.45 6.51
CA PRO A 558 28.32 12.50 5.21
C PRO A 558 28.91 13.86 4.90
N SER A 559 28.29 14.95 5.35
CA SER A 559 28.77 16.33 5.16
C SER A 559 30.10 16.64 5.85
N CYS A 560 30.56 15.77 6.75
CA CYS A 560 31.89 15.91 7.39
C CYS A 560 33.03 15.43 6.46
N PHE A 561 32.73 14.86 5.32
CA PHE A 561 33.73 14.24 4.43
C PHE A 561 33.80 14.94 3.09
N THR A 562 35.02 15.02 2.53
CA THR A 562 35.25 15.53 1.18
C THR A 562 34.58 14.58 0.17
N PRO A 563 33.88 15.09 -0.86
CA PRO A 563 33.32 14.26 -1.92
C PRO A 563 34.38 13.38 -2.59
N ILE A 564 34.07 12.10 -2.77
CA ILE A 564 35.00 11.15 -3.37
C ILE A 564 34.98 11.30 -4.90
N PRO A 565 36.11 11.63 -5.55
CA PRO A 565 36.14 11.83 -6.99
C PRO A 565 35.71 10.58 -7.78
N TYR A 566 34.91 10.80 -8.80
CA TYR A 566 34.49 9.76 -9.73
C TYR A 566 35.64 9.33 -10.65
N THR A 567 35.70 8.02 -10.93
CA THR A 567 36.56 7.46 -11.97
C THR A 567 35.78 6.52 -12.87
N PRO A 568 36.12 6.39 -14.17
CA PRO A 568 35.44 5.48 -15.08
C PRO A 568 35.40 4.01 -14.61
N ALA A 569 36.40 3.56 -13.85
CA ALA A 569 36.45 2.22 -13.29
C ALA A 569 35.34 1.94 -12.26
N LEU A 570 34.81 2.97 -11.61
CA LEU A 570 33.77 2.87 -10.58
C LEU A 570 32.35 3.08 -11.14
N ARG A 571 32.20 3.39 -12.44
CA ARG A 571 30.93 3.74 -13.07
C ARG A 571 29.85 2.63 -12.97
N GLN A 572 30.22 1.39 -12.97
CA GLN A 572 29.28 0.27 -12.91
C GLN A 572 28.78 -0.04 -11.49
N GLU A 573 29.51 0.44 -10.49
CA GLU A 573 29.28 0.09 -9.10
C GLU A 573 28.66 1.22 -8.28
N PHE A 574 28.97 2.48 -8.61
CA PHE A 574 28.58 3.66 -7.84
C PHE A 574 27.71 4.61 -8.64
N ALA A 575 26.70 5.20 -7.96
CA ALA A 575 25.99 6.34 -8.49
C ALA A 575 26.94 7.56 -8.62
N VAL A 576 26.64 8.45 -9.56
CA VAL A 576 27.44 9.65 -9.81
C VAL A 576 26.58 10.88 -9.58
N GLU A 577 27.10 11.85 -8.87
CA GLU A 577 26.52 13.17 -8.68
C GLU A 577 27.50 14.27 -9.07
N ARG A 578 26.99 15.48 -9.37
CA ARG A 578 27.81 16.64 -9.74
C ARG A 578 27.82 17.66 -8.62
N VAL A 579 29.02 17.99 -8.16
CA VAL A 579 29.26 19.05 -7.18
C VAL A 579 30.28 20.00 -7.79
N ASP A 580 30.00 21.30 -7.87
CA ASP A 580 30.86 22.33 -8.45
C ASP A 580 31.41 21.97 -9.86
N ASN A 581 30.57 21.44 -10.73
CA ASN A 581 30.89 20.96 -12.07
C ASN A 581 31.90 19.78 -12.14
N GLN A 582 32.17 19.12 -11.05
CA GLN A 582 32.97 17.89 -10.99
C GLN A 582 32.06 16.69 -10.68
N GLU A 583 32.42 15.52 -11.23
CA GLU A 583 31.72 14.27 -10.97
C GLU A 583 32.32 13.57 -9.74
N HIS A 584 31.47 13.21 -8.79
CA HIS A 584 31.79 12.53 -7.56
C HIS A 584 30.95 11.27 -7.39
N LEU A 585 31.38 10.35 -6.53
CA LEU A 585 30.54 9.23 -6.15
C LEU A 585 29.35 9.72 -5.32
N GLY A 586 28.14 9.40 -5.77
CA GLY A 586 26.90 9.84 -5.16
C GLY A 586 26.43 8.94 -4.03
N GLY A 587 25.80 9.54 -3.01
CA GLY A 587 25.11 8.80 -1.94
C GLY A 587 26.02 7.97 -1.04
N ILE A 588 27.27 8.36 -0.87
CA ILE A 588 28.22 7.66 0.00
C ILE A 588 27.81 7.81 1.47
N LEU A 589 27.67 6.67 2.15
CA LEU A 589 27.31 6.57 3.55
C LEU A 589 28.49 6.07 4.38
N PRO A 590 29.18 6.93 5.16
CA PRO A 590 30.29 6.52 5.99
C PRO A 590 29.83 5.86 7.28
N VAL A 591 30.30 4.63 7.55
CA VAL A 591 29.89 3.83 8.71
C VAL A 591 31.10 3.28 9.45
N VAL A 592 31.08 3.33 10.78
CA VAL A 592 32.05 2.69 11.66
C VAL A 592 31.45 1.38 12.14
N THR A 593 32.13 0.26 11.83
CA THR A 593 31.62 -1.07 12.15
C THR A 593 32.73 -2.10 12.26
N LYS A 594 32.42 -3.31 12.72
CA LYS A 594 33.31 -4.45 12.61
C LYS A 594 33.15 -5.10 11.25
N MET A 595 34.27 -5.36 10.58
CA MET A 595 34.32 -6.04 9.29
C MET A 595 35.17 -7.29 9.40
N GLY A 596 34.66 -8.39 8.79
CA GLY A 596 35.35 -9.66 8.68
C GLY A 596 35.43 -10.14 7.24
N ARG A 597 36.48 -10.93 6.92
CA ARG A 597 36.59 -11.64 5.62
C ARG A 597 35.81 -12.93 5.68
N CYS A 598 35.16 -13.29 4.58
CA CYS A 598 34.40 -14.53 4.48
C CYS A 598 34.49 -15.10 3.06
N GLN A 599 34.01 -16.33 2.91
CA GLN A 599 33.79 -16.97 1.60
C GLN A 599 32.31 -17.23 1.43
N LEU A 600 31.76 -16.81 0.28
CA LEU A 600 30.44 -17.19 -0.18
C LEU A 600 30.55 -18.47 -0.99
N VAL A 601 29.66 -19.42 -0.76
CA VAL A 601 29.66 -20.72 -1.44
C VAL A 601 28.29 -20.98 -2.03
N GLY A 602 28.26 -21.15 -3.34
CA GLY A 602 27.08 -21.55 -4.10
C GLY A 602 25.84 -20.66 -3.93
N LEU A 603 24.90 -20.79 -4.83
CA LEU A 603 23.57 -20.28 -4.65
C LEU A 603 22.62 -21.47 -4.59
N ASP A 604 21.75 -21.53 -3.59
CA ASP A 604 20.64 -22.47 -3.63
C ASP A 604 19.63 -22.09 -4.75
N LEU A 605 18.65 -22.95 -5.00
CA LEU A 605 17.61 -22.72 -6.01
C LEU A 605 16.79 -21.43 -5.74
N GLN A 606 16.90 -20.88 -4.55
CA GLN A 606 16.20 -19.65 -4.13
C GLN A 606 17.10 -18.42 -4.20
N GLY A 607 18.41 -18.60 -4.51
CA GLY A 607 19.38 -17.51 -4.64
C GLY A 607 20.05 -17.10 -3.33
N PHE A 608 20.05 -17.95 -2.31
CA PHE A 608 20.82 -17.75 -1.08
C PHE A 608 22.17 -18.43 -1.18
N ALA A 609 23.20 -17.79 -0.63
CA ALA A 609 24.54 -18.33 -0.53
C ALA A 609 24.91 -18.63 0.92
N ASP A 610 25.62 -19.72 1.14
CA ASP A 610 26.26 -20.04 2.41
C ASP A 610 27.45 -19.14 2.67
N ILE A 611 27.63 -18.72 3.92
CA ILE A 611 28.79 -17.95 4.37
C ILE A 611 29.69 -18.80 5.25
N TYR A 612 30.97 -18.81 4.91
CA TYR A 612 32.02 -19.52 5.67
C TYR A 612 33.11 -18.54 6.10
N THR A 613 33.71 -18.80 7.25
CA THR A 613 35.02 -18.20 7.62
C THR A 613 36.12 -18.72 6.72
N LEU A 614 37.28 -18.06 6.70
CA LEU A 614 38.41 -18.50 5.92
C LEU A 614 38.99 -19.86 6.36
N ASP A 615 38.76 -20.28 7.60
CA ASP A 615 39.11 -21.60 8.12
C ASP A 615 38.05 -22.67 7.82
N GLY A 616 36.97 -22.32 7.11
CA GLY A 616 35.94 -23.25 6.67
C GLY A 616 34.80 -23.47 7.66
N SER A 617 34.72 -22.70 8.74
CA SER A 617 33.59 -22.77 9.67
C SER A 617 32.34 -22.08 9.07
N TYR A 618 31.20 -22.77 9.06
CA TYR A 618 29.95 -22.20 8.61
C TYR A 618 29.51 -21.04 9.55
N MET A 619 29.16 -19.88 8.97
CA MET A 619 28.80 -18.68 9.70
C MET A 619 27.28 -18.40 9.62
N GLY A 620 26.62 -18.79 8.55
CA GLY A 620 25.21 -18.49 8.26
C GLY A 620 24.94 -18.39 6.77
N ASP A 621 23.81 -17.83 6.44
CA ASP A 621 23.35 -17.64 5.06
C ASP A 621 23.17 -16.17 4.72
N CYS A 622 23.22 -15.84 3.42
CA CYS A 622 22.97 -14.49 2.94
C CYS A 622 22.10 -14.48 1.68
N ASP A 623 21.30 -13.45 1.59
CA ASP A 623 20.52 -13.09 0.40
C ASP A 623 21.37 -12.17 -0.49
N VAL A 624 21.88 -12.72 -1.59
CA VAL A 624 22.69 -12.00 -2.58
C VAL A 624 22.04 -11.97 -3.97
N ARG A 625 20.75 -12.29 -4.05
CA ARG A 625 19.97 -12.34 -5.29
C ARG A 625 20.09 -11.05 -6.10
N GLY A 626 20.31 -11.20 -7.42
CA GLY A 626 20.45 -10.08 -8.34
C GLY A 626 21.76 -9.28 -8.19
N CYS A 627 22.58 -9.56 -7.18
CA CYS A 627 23.86 -8.90 -6.95
C CYS A 627 25.06 -9.76 -7.39
N LEU A 628 24.89 -11.08 -7.34
CA LEU A 628 25.93 -12.06 -7.73
C LEU A 628 25.30 -13.18 -8.54
N GLU A 629 26.03 -13.62 -9.57
CA GLU A 629 25.79 -14.85 -10.29
C GLU A 629 26.89 -15.83 -9.84
N LEU A 630 26.56 -16.78 -8.99
CA LEU A 630 27.45 -17.85 -8.54
C LEU A 630 26.93 -19.18 -9.06
N GLU A 631 27.80 -19.99 -9.62
CA GLU A 631 27.48 -21.38 -9.95
C GLU A 631 27.49 -22.25 -8.69
N GLU A 632 26.80 -23.39 -8.72
CA GLU A 632 26.82 -24.40 -7.66
C GLU A 632 28.27 -24.79 -7.38
N ASP A 633 28.68 -24.78 -6.09
CA ASP A 633 30.06 -24.99 -5.63
C ASP A 633 31.09 -23.87 -5.93
N GLN A 634 30.75 -22.82 -6.61
CA GLN A 634 31.65 -21.67 -6.78
C GLN A 634 31.88 -20.97 -5.43
N ARG A 635 33.14 -20.60 -5.17
CA ARG A 635 33.54 -19.85 -3.98
C ARG A 635 33.94 -18.43 -4.35
N LEU A 636 33.45 -17.47 -3.61
CA LEU A 636 33.78 -16.05 -3.79
C LEU A 636 34.25 -15.45 -2.46
N ASP A 637 35.45 -14.87 -2.45
CA ASP A 637 35.93 -14.09 -1.32
C ASP A 637 35.10 -12.78 -1.20
N ALA A 638 34.53 -12.54 -0.05
CA ALA A 638 33.74 -11.38 0.24
C ALA A 638 34.06 -10.80 1.63
N HIS A 639 33.41 -9.71 1.98
CA HIS A 639 33.51 -9.11 3.31
C HIS A 639 32.11 -8.96 3.90
N VAL A 640 32.05 -9.09 5.21
CA VAL A 640 30.82 -8.91 5.98
C VAL A 640 31.02 -7.78 6.97
N ILE A 641 30.08 -6.86 7.01
CA ILE A 641 30.02 -5.80 8.01
C ILE A 641 28.87 -6.04 9.00
N GLN A 642 29.14 -5.82 10.27
CA GLN A 642 28.18 -6.02 11.32
C GLN A 642 27.19 -4.83 11.39
N LEU A 643 25.89 -5.10 11.37
CA LEU A 643 24.85 -4.08 11.53
C LEU A 643 24.29 -4.09 12.95
N MET A 644 23.80 -5.21 13.42
CA MET A 644 23.12 -5.35 14.70
C MET A 644 23.42 -6.70 15.36
N MET A 645 23.35 -6.77 16.69
CA MET A 645 23.50 -7.99 17.46
C MET A 645 22.21 -8.28 18.24
N ARG A 646 21.70 -9.50 18.14
CA ARG A 646 20.56 -9.96 18.92
C ARG A 646 21.04 -10.64 20.18
N HIS A 647 20.48 -10.24 21.33
CA HIS A 647 20.72 -10.87 22.61
C HIS A 647 19.49 -11.65 23.07
N ARG A 648 19.71 -12.89 23.52
CA ARG A 648 18.67 -13.72 24.16
C ARG A 648 19.16 -14.15 25.53
N LYS A 649 18.41 -13.81 26.58
CA LYS A 649 18.81 -14.07 27.99
C LYS A 649 20.21 -13.54 28.35
N GLY A 650 20.58 -12.36 27.80
CA GLY A 650 21.89 -11.73 28.06
C GLY A 650 23.05 -12.26 27.22
N GLN A 651 22.86 -13.30 26.40
CA GLN A 651 23.89 -13.83 25.50
C GLN A 651 23.58 -13.45 24.05
N ALA A 652 24.62 -13.13 23.27
CA ALA A 652 24.52 -12.91 21.83
C ALA A 652 24.07 -14.20 21.13
N SER A 653 23.02 -14.13 20.30
CA SER A 653 22.48 -15.31 19.62
C SER A 653 22.63 -15.26 18.09
N HIS A 654 22.44 -14.09 17.53
CA HIS A 654 22.54 -13.90 16.08
C HIS A 654 23.10 -12.50 15.80
N CYS A 655 23.83 -12.37 14.69
CA CYS A 655 24.32 -11.13 14.13
C CYS A 655 23.55 -10.83 12.81
N SER A 656 22.95 -9.66 12.69
CA SER A 656 22.49 -9.15 11.41
C SER A 656 23.65 -8.40 10.76
N ALA A 657 23.95 -8.74 9.53
CA ALA A 657 25.12 -8.24 8.82
C ALA A 657 24.78 -7.88 7.36
N MET A 658 25.69 -7.18 6.71
CA MET A 658 25.63 -6.88 5.28
C MET A 658 26.85 -7.48 4.60
N VAL A 659 26.65 -8.18 3.50
CA VAL A 659 27.73 -8.63 2.63
C VAL A 659 28.10 -7.48 1.70
N VAL A 660 29.38 -7.18 1.58
CA VAL A 660 29.90 -6.06 0.79
C VAL A 660 31.04 -6.50 -0.13
N ARG A 661 31.15 -5.83 -1.28
CA ARG A 661 32.30 -5.90 -2.17
C ARG A 661 33.17 -4.67 -1.94
N LEU A 662 34.47 -4.89 -1.72
CA LEU A 662 35.43 -3.80 -1.57
C LEU A 662 35.94 -3.34 -2.94
N HIS A 663 36.16 -2.02 -3.03
CA HIS A 663 36.70 -1.36 -4.21
C HIS A 663 38.00 -0.62 -3.87
N ALA A 664 38.88 -0.52 -4.83
CA ALA A 664 40.09 0.25 -4.67
C ALA A 664 39.79 1.75 -4.68
N TRP A 665 40.49 2.51 -3.85
CA TRP A 665 40.45 3.98 -3.90
C TRP A 665 40.97 4.47 -5.26
N PRO A 666 40.50 5.65 -5.73
CA PRO A 666 41.03 6.25 -6.95
C PRO A 666 42.55 6.36 -6.90
N PRO A 667 43.29 5.93 -7.95
CA PRO A 667 44.76 5.91 -7.96
C PRO A 667 45.36 7.29 -7.70
N GLY A 668 46.32 7.36 -6.74
CA GLY A 668 47.03 8.60 -6.43
C GLY A 668 46.23 9.68 -5.70
N SER A 669 45.03 9.33 -5.20
CA SER A 669 44.13 10.30 -4.54
C SER A 669 44.56 10.68 -3.11
N GLY A 670 45.29 9.84 -2.41
CA GLY A 670 45.53 9.99 -0.97
C GLY A 670 44.25 9.99 -0.12
N MET A 671 43.14 9.55 -0.68
CA MET A 671 41.80 9.68 -0.08
C MET A 671 41.67 8.95 1.25
N ALA A 672 42.32 7.78 1.40
CA ALA A 672 42.21 7.02 2.64
C ALA A 672 42.77 7.77 3.84
N GLU A 673 43.90 8.46 3.66
CA GLU A 673 44.56 9.30 4.68
C GLU A 673 43.73 10.55 4.97
N GLU A 674 43.24 11.24 3.95
CA GLU A 674 42.41 12.42 4.09
C GLU A 674 41.11 12.13 4.84
N LEU A 675 40.39 11.06 4.43
CA LEU A 675 39.17 10.64 5.08
C LEU A 675 39.39 10.13 6.51
N ALA A 676 40.57 9.56 6.81
CA ALA A 676 40.94 9.17 8.15
C ALA A 676 41.10 10.41 9.08
N GLU A 677 41.68 11.50 8.61
CA GLU A 677 41.74 12.73 9.36
C GLU A 677 40.36 13.37 9.61
N GLN A 678 39.53 13.39 8.58
CA GLN A 678 38.15 13.90 8.66
C GLN A 678 37.28 13.08 9.62
N ALA A 679 37.43 11.75 9.64
CA ALA A 679 36.69 10.84 10.51
C ALA A 679 36.96 11.09 12.00
N LEU A 680 38.15 11.57 12.38
CA LEU A 680 38.49 11.91 13.78
C LEU A 680 37.65 13.04 14.33
N THR A 681 37.16 13.92 13.49
CA THR A 681 36.33 15.10 13.87
C THR A 681 34.86 14.91 13.48
N ALA A 682 34.53 13.86 12.75
CA ALA A 682 33.16 13.61 12.28
C ALA A 682 32.21 13.34 13.46
N THR A 683 30.94 13.69 13.27
CA THR A 683 29.88 13.44 14.23
C THR A 683 29.02 12.26 13.75
N SER A 684 28.44 11.51 14.69
CA SER A 684 27.44 10.49 14.36
C SER A 684 26.05 10.98 14.71
N PHE A 685 25.06 10.36 14.08
CA PHE A 685 23.67 10.60 14.42
C PHE A 685 22.98 9.31 14.86
N PRO A 686 21.91 9.39 15.70
CA PRO A 686 21.12 8.24 16.05
C PRO A 686 20.36 7.74 14.81
N ALA A 687 20.53 6.48 14.47
CA ALA A 687 20.06 5.91 13.21
C ALA A 687 19.23 4.63 13.38
N THR A 688 18.73 4.37 14.61
CA THR A 688 17.88 3.20 14.89
C THR A 688 16.54 3.61 15.49
N ALA A 689 15.48 2.89 15.15
CA ALA A 689 14.13 3.11 15.69
C ALA A 689 14.11 3.02 17.22
N ARG A 690 14.91 2.13 17.82
CA ARG A 690 14.98 2.00 19.29
C ARG A 690 15.43 3.29 19.98
N GLN A 691 16.38 4.01 19.38
CA GLN A 691 16.89 5.27 19.96
C GLN A 691 15.84 6.37 19.96
N MET A 692 14.82 6.29 19.08
CA MET A 692 13.69 7.21 19.06
C MET A 692 12.75 7.02 20.26
N TYR A 693 12.43 5.76 20.60
CA TYR A 693 11.43 5.46 21.63
C TYR A 693 11.96 5.67 23.04
N THR A 694 13.24 5.42 23.27
CA THR A 694 13.85 5.65 24.60
C THR A 694 13.98 7.13 24.96
N ALA A 695 14.09 8.02 23.96
CA ALA A 695 14.18 9.47 24.21
C ALA A 695 12.82 10.12 24.58
N GLU A 696 11.68 9.49 24.20
CA GLU A 696 10.34 10.06 24.40
C GLU A 696 9.58 9.48 25.63
N HIS A 697 10.01 8.33 26.18
CA HIS A 697 9.23 7.59 27.17
C HIS A 697 9.92 7.36 28.52
N GLU A 698 11.09 7.91 28.78
CA GLU A 698 11.61 7.91 30.15
C GLU A 698 10.95 9.02 30.99
N PRO A 699 10.17 8.65 32.05
CA PRO A 699 9.61 9.64 32.93
C PRO A 699 10.72 10.30 33.75
N GLN A 700 11.02 11.55 33.46
CA GLN A 700 11.61 12.55 34.34
C GLN A 700 12.90 12.17 35.11
N HIS A 701 13.87 11.55 34.48
CA HIS A 701 15.25 11.84 34.83
C HIS A 701 15.82 12.76 33.75
N LYS A 702 16.03 14.02 34.14
CA LYS A 702 16.64 15.07 33.33
C LYS A 702 18.05 14.63 32.93
N GLU A 703 18.17 13.84 31.88
CA GLU A 703 19.36 13.94 31.05
C GLU A 703 19.17 15.17 30.14
N PRO A 704 20.18 16.02 30.05
CA PRO A 704 20.11 17.18 29.16
C PRO A 704 19.84 16.70 27.72
N PRO A 705 19.17 17.50 26.87
CA PRO A 705 18.98 17.17 25.47
C PRO A 705 20.34 16.75 24.91
N CYS A 706 20.34 15.60 24.21
CA CYS A 706 21.57 15.04 23.66
C CYS A 706 22.34 16.16 22.95
N PRO A 707 23.55 16.48 23.39
CA PRO A 707 24.29 17.61 22.81
C PRO A 707 24.47 17.32 21.31
N PRO A 708 24.37 18.32 20.44
CA PRO A 708 24.59 18.13 19.01
C PRO A 708 25.99 17.51 18.82
N GLY A 709 26.00 16.28 18.27
CA GLY A 709 27.22 15.58 17.87
C GLY A 709 28.11 15.11 19.03
N LEU A 710 27.89 13.91 19.52
CA LEU A 710 28.91 13.18 20.28
C LEU A 710 30.14 13.01 19.37
N ALA A 711 31.23 13.66 19.72
CA ALA A 711 32.52 13.44 19.04
C ALA A 711 32.90 11.97 19.14
N ILE A 712 33.06 11.30 17.97
CA ILE A 712 33.36 9.86 17.87
C ILE A 712 34.87 9.61 18.04
N SER A 713 35.65 10.60 18.41
CA SER A 713 37.11 10.53 18.49
C SER A 713 37.64 9.22 19.10
N ASP A 714 36.94 8.66 20.10
CA ASP A 714 37.35 7.41 20.76
C ASP A 714 37.06 6.13 19.97
N SER A 715 36.02 6.14 19.12
CA SER A 715 35.66 4.95 18.30
C SER A 715 36.49 4.85 17.02
N VAL A 716 37.05 5.95 16.56
CA VAL A 716 37.90 6.03 15.36
C VAL A 716 39.37 6.10 15.72
N ARG A 717 39.72 6.52 16.95
CA ARG A 717 41.10 6.50 17.48
C ARG A 717 41.62 5.05 17.48
N GLY A 718 42.63 4.80 16.69
CA GLY A 718 43.24 3.48 16.53
C GLY A 718 42.89 2.75 15.24
N ILE A 719 41.95 3.27 14.43
CA ILE A 719 41.70 2.76 13.08
C ILE A 719 42.80 3.34 12.18
N GLY A 720 43.63 2.46 11.63
CA GLY A 720 44.72 2.85 10.70
C GLY A 720 44.19 3.18 9.29
N PRO A 721 44.94 3.94 8.46
CA PRO A 721 44.48 4.31 7.10
C PRO A 721 44.10 3.11 6.24
N GLY A 722 44.71 1.95 6.42
CA GLY A 722 44.37 0.72 5.70
C GLY A 722 43.01 0.09 6.06
N GLN A 723 42.35 0.60 7.09
CA GLN A 723 41.02 0.17 7.54
C GLN A 723 39.89 1.13 7.08
N PHE A 724 40.21 2.10 6.23
CA PHE A 724 39.25 2.94 5.52
C PHE A 724 38.99 2.33 4.15
N VAL A 725 37.80 1.81 3.92
CA VAL A 725 37.48 1.04 2.73
C VAL A 725 36.27 1.61 2.00
N LEU A 726 36.31 1.54 0.67
CA LEU A 726 35.19 1.87 -0.20
C LEU A 726 34.46 0.57 -0.56
N ALA A 727 33.13 0.54 -0.43
CA ALA A 727 32.38 -0.69 -0.63
C ALA A 727 30.99 -0.47 -1.25
N THR A 728 30.50 -1.51 -1.95
CA THR A 728 29.10 -1.61 -2.37
C THR A 728 28.43 -2.80 -1.69
N ARG A 729 27.10 -2.68 -1.47
CA ARG A 729 26.30 -3.75 -0.90
C ARG A 729 26.10 -4.87 -1.92
N LEU A 730 26.27 -6.11 -1.48
CA LEU A 730 25.92 -7.32 -2.22
C LEU A 730 24.66 -7.99 -1.67
N GLY A 731 24.40 -7.90 -0.38
CA GLY A 731 23.26 -8.56 0.23
C GLY A 731 23.18 -8.36 1.74
N THR A 732 22.20 -9.03 2.36
CA THR A 732 22.05 -9.09 3.81
C THR A 732 22.27 -10.50 4.30
N ALA A 733 22.86 -10.64 5.49
CA ALA A 733 23.20 -11.91 6.10
C ALA A 733 22.68 -12.03 7.52
N ARG A 734 22.40 -13.26 7.93
CA ARG A 734 22.11 -13.62 9.31
C ARG A 734 23.16 -14.63 9.78
N LEU A 735 24.00 -14.22 10.71
CA LEU A 735 25.15 -14.98 11.15
C LEU A 735 24.95 -15.53 12.56
N GLU A 736 25.56 -16.68 12.85
CA GLU A 736 25.65 -17.21 14.20
C GLU A 736 26.64 -16.36 15.02
N ALA A 737 26.16 -15.77 16.13
CA ALA A 737 26.98 -14.87 16.94
C ALA A 737 28.27 -15.53 17.46
N ALA A 738 28.19 -16.80 17.88
CA ALA A 738 29.34 -17.52 18.43
C ALA A 738 30.45 -17.77 17.38
N VAL A 739 30.11 -17.89 16.11
CA VAL A 739 31.09 -18.04 15.02
C VAL A 739 31.62 -16.65 14.63
N TRP A 740 30.74 -15.65 14.55
CA TRP A 740 31.11 -14.28 14.24
C TRP A 740 32.11 -13.70 15.24
N GLU A 741 31.87 -13.89 16.56
CA GLU A 741 32.77 -13.41 17.62
C GLU A 741 34.19 -14.05 17.60
N ARG A 742 34.34 -15.21 16.96
CA ARG A 742 35.63 -15.90 16.77
C ARG A 742 36.32 -15.57 15.45
N ALA A 743 35.58 -14.92 14.53
CA ALA A 743 36.15 -14.50 13.25
C ALA A 743 37.20 -13.40 13.46
N ASP A 744 38.13 -13.28 12.53
CA ASP A 744 39.13 -12.20 12.53
C ASP A 744 38.45 -10.88 12.11
N LEU A 745 38.01 -10.11 13.12
CA LEU A 745 37.27 -8.89 12.97
C LEU A 745 38.13 -7.67 13.18
N ALA A 746 38.07 -6.72 12.27
CA ALA A 746 38.70 -5.41 12.40
C ALA A 746 37.68 -4.29 12.51
N ASP A 747 37.91 -3.34 13.42
CA ASP A 747 37.18 -2.08 13.43
C ASP A 747 37.54 -1.29 12.16
N THR A 748 36.54 -0.91 11.38
CA THR A 748 36.72 -0.39 10.02
C THR A 748 35.76 0.76 9.76
N VAL A 749 36.19 1.77 9.02
CA VAL A 749 35.33 2.80 8.45
C VAL A 749 35.01 2.40 7.01
N VAL A 750 33.74 2.11 6.74
CA VAL A 750 33.28 1.67 5.43
C VAL A 750 32.49 2.81 4.78
N PHE A 751 32.89 3.21 3.59
CA PHE A 751 32.20 4.17 2.74
C PHE A 751 31.31 3.39 1.78
N LEU A 752 30.03 3.26 2.14
CA LEU A 752 29.02 2.51 1.35
C LEU A 752 28.45 3.40 0.25
N GLY A 753 28.50 2.94 -1.01
CA GLY A 753 27.92 3.61 -2.16
C GLY A 753 26.92 2.79 -2.98
#